data_7c7776ffc0bfc799701eb72f94bb89ed
#
_entry.id   7c7776ffc0bfc799701eb72f94bb89ed
#
_cell.length_a   1.000
_cell.length_b   1.000
_cell.length_c   1.000
_cell.angle_alpha   90.00
_cell.angle_beta   90.00
_cell.angle_gamma   90.00
#
_symmetry.space_group_name_H-M   'P 1'
#
loop_
_entity.id
_entity.type
_entity.pdbx_description
1 polymer ?
#
loop_
_entity_poly.entity_id
_entity_poly.type
_entity_poly.pdbx_seq_one_letter_code
_entity_poly.pdbx_strand_id
1 'polypeptide(L)'
;MLMAWVLLAVMSLPAAAAVLRLDGAPVHDTAGHVSRLDDPTGRLSASQAADAQGWSAMPGSLNAGFTSAAVWLRLTVEVGNAPPEGWVLKLGNPLLDDARVYLRVGQDWTQLGHSGEDVPRADWPVDYRSPAFQFSPPGPGQYELLWRVESKNALATRLTVWERLAFDNASRREGLLSGMYAGFYLLLIGLHTAFWLWTRAPMSGLFLAYIGSCVLNEVLSLGLIQQLSGLPVAWSDRMLGVGIALSLPIGVTMAVRQLGLERCFPRTDRWILRACWAVAGVGVLLILSGRYAAGIQPVQILALAMIFVLIGFASYLLCRGWRPARYFVPVFGVFYAGVLVSFLRNLTLLPTYAFTEHASLLGTMVHMLLLSIIIIGGHERLRRERERQQANAAADLARQHSLKLEEEVGQRTADLSREITRREGVEEDLRQALATERKVLAEQRDFVAMVSHEFRTPLAIIGTSAQQLERHLDAPAEKSQARCVNIRDASQRLLALVDEYLTEDRIREPRAELHDEVCDLPAMLADLAQAGAPGRIVCDVAPAGLSLRSDEGLLRIALRNLLANAERHAPLDDVVRVVARRVGHAVLIDVSNSGPAIARDEQDRLFQKYYRGQNARLKPGAGLGLYLVSQIAARLGGSVALIQAGGTEPVTFRLQLRDRQAG
;
A
#
# COMPACT_ATOMS: atom_id res chain seq x y z
N MET A 1 20.31 12.21 34.14
CA MET A 1 20.17 12.73 32.77
C MET A 1 18.70 12.76 32.28
N LEU A 2 17.86 11.75 32.55
CA LEU A 2 16.43 11.78 32.14
C LEU A 2 15.62 12.91 32.81
N MET A 3 15.90 13.23 34.08
CA MET A 3 15.24 14.34 34.83
C MET A 3 15.59 15.74 34.31
N ALA A 4 16.77 15.92 33.71
CA ALA A 4 17.17 17.18 33.10
C ALA A 4 16.45 17.48 31.78
N TRP A 5 16.11 16.43 31.02
CA TRP A 5 15.33 16.54 29.79
C TRP A 5 13.85 16.83 30.04
N VAL A 6 13.30 16.31 31.15
CA VAL A 6 11.91 16.60 31.58
C VAL A 6 11.78 18.05 32.13
N LEU A 7 12.81 18.58 32.78
CA LEU A 7 12.82 19.98 33.28
C LEU A 7 13.04 21.01 32.16
N LEU A 8 13.75 20.66 31.07
CA LEU A 8 13.90 21.54 29.89
C LEU A 8 12.62 21.62 29.03
N ALA A 9 11.73 20.64 29.12
CA ALA A 9 10.44 20.65 28.43
C ALA A 9 9.36 21.49 29.11
N VAL A 10 9.59 21.94 30.35
CA VAL A 10 8.60 22.69 31.18
C VAL A 10 8.82 24.22 31.15
N MET A 11 9.91 24.70 30.54
CA MET A 11 10.17 26.13 30.41
C MET A 11 10.08 26.67 29.00
N SER A 12 9.15 26.17 28.17
CA SER A 12 8.73 26.92 27.00
C SER A 12 7.75 28.01 27.46
N LEU A 13 8.24 29.24 27.61
CA LEU A 13 7.42 30.44 27.58
C LEU A 13 6.40 30.32 26.42
N PRO A 14 5.16 30.84 26.61
CA PRO A 14 4.18 30.85 25.53
C PRO A 14 4.74 31.75 24.40
N ALA A 15 5.44 31.16 23.47
CA ALA A 15 5.81 31.88 22.27
C ALA A 15 4.50 32.21 21.53
N ALA A 16 4.24 33.47 21.28
CA ALA A 16 3.12 33.88 20.44
C ALA A 16 3.27 33.18 19.09
N ALA A 17 2.17 32.62 18.58
CA ALA A 17 2.20 31.98 17.26
C ALA A 17 2.69 32.98 16.21
N ALA A 18 3.61 32.54 15.35
CA ALA A 18 4.18 33.39 14.30
C ALA A 18 3.11 33.72 13.25
N VAL A 19 3.19 34.89 12.63
CA VAL A 19 2.32 35.25 11.51
C VAL A 19 2.64 34.38 10.30
N LEU A 20 1.63 33.79 9.69
CA LEU A 20 1.78 33.00 8.48
C LEU A 20 1.75 33.93 7.27
N ARG A 21 2.82 33.99 6.50
CA ARG A 21 2.85 34.73 5.24
C ARG A 21 2.29 33.87 4.13
N LEU A 22 1.24 34.35 3.47
CA LEU A 22 0.69 33.75 2.26
C LEU A 22 1.43 34.37 1.06
N ASP A 23 2.47 33.67 0.64
CA ASP A 23 3.25 33.97 -0.56
C ASP A 23 2.70 33.16 -1.77
N GLY A 24 3.43 33.14 -2.87
CA GLY A 24 3.04 32.39 -4.08
C GLY A 24 3.14 30.86 -3.99
N ALA A 25 3.30 30.29 -2.79
CA ALA A 25 3.32 28.84 -2.62
C ALA A 25 1.91 28.25 -2.75
N PRO A 26 1.76 27.09 -3.43
CA PRO A 26 0.46 26.46 -3.68
C PRO A 26 -0.22 25.96 -2.40
N VAL A 27 0.55 25.69 -1.32
CA VAL A 27 0.06 25.24 -0.02
C VAL A 27 0.95 25.75 1.10
N HIS A 28 0.32 26.22 2.17
CA HIS A 28 0.98 26.64 3.40
C HIS A 28 0.56 25.74 4.55
N ASP A 29 1.55 25.19 5.25
CA ASP A 29 1.33 24.47 6.50
C ASP A 29 1.22 25.49 7.64
N THR A 30 0.21 25.34 8.48
CA THR A 30 0.01 26.25 9.61
C THR A 30 0.74 25.81 10.90
N ALA A 31 1.53 24.73 10.86
CA ALA A 31 2.29 24.26 12.01
C ALA A 31 3.19 25.37 12.58
N GLY A 32 3.07 25.63 13.90
CA GLY A 32 3.80 26.71 14.57
C GLY A 32 3.20 28.13 14.42
N HIS A 33 2.18 28.29 13.58
CA HIS A 33 1.49 29.57 13.33
C HIS A 33 0.12 29.66 14.01
N VAL A 34 -0.37 28.57 14.61
CA VAL A 34 -1.70 28.48 15.22
C VAL A 34 -1.59 28.51 16.74
N SER A 35 -2.49 29.26 17.36
CA SER A 35 -2.75 29.16 18.79
C SER A 35 -4.05 28.41 19.05
N ARG A 36 -4.12 27.71 20.18
CA ARG A 36 -5.25 26.90 20.63
C ARG A 36 -5.81 27.44 21.95
N LEU A 37 -7.14 27.41 22.07
CA LEU A 37 -7.89 27.63 23.29
C LEU A 37 -8.94 26.54 23.44
N ASP A 38 -9.00 25.89 24.60
CA ASP A 38 -10.05 24.91 24.89
C ASP A 38 -11.23 25.60 25.58
N ASP A 39 -12.43 25.37 25.08
CA ASP A 39 -13.70 25.84 25.66
C ASP A 39 -14.50 24.65 26.21
N PRO A 40 -14.35 24.30 27.50
CA PRO A 40 -15.07 23.19 28.10
C PRO A 40 -16.59 23.37 28.10
N THR A 41 -17.06 24.64 27.99
CA THR A 41 -18.48 24.96 28.00
C THR A 41 -19.12 24.85 26.63
N GLY A 42 -18.32 24.98 25.57
CA GLY A 42 -18.76 25.02 24.16
C GLY A 42 -19.65 26.25 23.84
N ARG A 43 -19.66 27.27 24.73
CA ARG A 43 -20.62 28.41 24.63
C ARG A 43 -19.96 29.74 24.30
N LEU A 44 -18.66 29.80 24.19
CA LEU A 44 -17.99 31.05 23.83
C LEU A 44 -18.39 31.49 22.43
N SER A 45 -18.70 32.78 22.28
CA SER A 45 -18.79 33.43 20.98
C SER A 45 -17.40 33.69 20.40
N ALA A 46 -17.30 34.02 19.12
CA ALA A 46 -16.03 34.33 18.47
C ALA A 46 -15.32 35.50 19.12
N SER A 47 -16.05 36.55 19.52
CA SER A 47 -15.50 37.69 20.27
C SER A 47 -15.01 37.29 21.65
N GLN A 48 -15.80 36.55 22.42
CA GLN A 48 -15.41 36.08 23.74
C GLN A 48 -14.19 35.16 23.68
N ALA A 49 -14.13 34.26 22.70
CA ALA A 49 -12.98 33.40 22.49
C ALA A 49 -11.73 34.22 22.12
N ALA A 50 -11.88 35.23 21.23
CA ALA A 50 -10.77 36.10 20.86
C ALA A 50 -10.14 36.84 22.05
N ASP A 51 -10.99 37.31 22.97
CA ASP A 51 -10.58 38.09 24.16
C ASP A 51 -10.22 37.19 25.37
N ALA A 52 -10.49 35.89 25.25
CA ALA A 52 -10.22 34.94 26.35
C ALA A 52 -8.72 34.81 26.64
N GLN A 53 -8.41 34.64 27.91
CA GLN A 53 -7.06 34.23 28.33
C GLN A 53 -6.89 32.72 28.25
N GLY A 54 -5.65 32.25 28.05
CA GLY A 54 -5.35 30.81 27.99
C GLY A 54 -5.03 30.29 26.61
N TRP A 55 -4.86 31.16 25.61
CA TRP A 55 -4.33 30.78 24.33
C TRP A 55 -2.91 30.20 24.45
N SER A 56 -2.69 29.02 23.89
CA SER A 56 -1.39 28.35 23.85
C SER A 56 -0.94 28.15 22.40
N ALA A 57 0.34 28.40 22.13
CA ALA A 57 0.90 28.14 20.82
C ALA A 57 0.87 26.64 20.50
N MET A 58 0.49 26.28 19.29
CA MET A 58 0.41 24.90 18.82
C MET A 58 1.54 24.64 17.82
N PRO A 59 2.58 23.88 18.20
CA PRO A 59 3.76 23.69 17.34
C PRO A 59 3.50 22.79 16.13
N GLY A 60 2.38 22.06 16.11
CA GLY A 60 2.03 21.10 15.07
C GLY A 60 0.54 21.07 14.74
N SER A 61 0.05 19.93 14.32
CA SER A 61 -1.38 19.71 14.07
C SER A 61 -2.19 19.68 15.36
N LEU A 62 -3.47 20.07 15.30
CA LEU A 62 -4.40 19.91 16.41
C LEU A 62 -4.53 18.44 16.77
N ASN A 63 -4.40 18.14 18.04
CA ASN A 63 -4.58 16.81 18.57
C ASN A 63 -5.11 16.93 20.02
N ALA A 64 -6.42 16.83 20.18
CA ALA A 64 -7.09 16.97 21.48
C ALA A 64 -7.66 15.63 22.00
N GLY A 65 -7.53 14.54 21.21
CA GLY A 65 -8.08 13.24 21.57
C GLY A 65 -9.61 13.26 21.67
N PHE A 66 -10.17 12.42 22.53
CA PHE A 66 -11.61 12.44 22.82
C PHE A 66 -11.91 13.55 23.85
N THR A 67 -12.53 14.62 23.38
CA THR A 67 -12.93 15.76 24.21
C THR A 67 -14.36 16.16 23.93
N SER A 68 -15.05 16.63 24.94
CA SER A 68 -16.37 17.28 24.82
C SER A 68 -16.28 18.81 24.73
N ALA A 69 -15.05 19.35 24.85
CA ALA A 69 -14.82 20.78 24.73
C ALA A 69 -14.81 21.21 23.27
N ALA A 70 -15.35 22.38 22.99
CA ALA A 70 -15.06 23.08 21.75
C ALA A 70 -13.59 23.54 21.75
N VAL A 71 -12.92 23.39 20.65
CA VAL A 71 -11.53 23.88 20.51
C VAL A 71 -11.52 25.05 19.56
N TRP A 72 -10.99 26.17 20.05
CA TRP A 72 -10.76 27.36 19.24
C TRP A 72 -9.32 27.38 18.74
N LEU A 73 -9.16 27.71 17.46
CA LEU A 73 -7.85 27.89 16.81
C LEU A 73 -7.76 29.32 16.29
N ARG A 74 -6.64 29.98 16.55
CA ARG A 74 -6.35 31.33 16.07
C ARG A 74 -5.16 31.29 15.12
N LEU A 75 -5.33 31.88 13.96
CA LEU A 75 -4.27 32.04 12.95
C LEU A 75 -4.24 33.47 12.46
N THR A 76 -3.08 34.08 12.48
CA THR A 76 -2.85 35.38 11.85
C THR A 76 -2.13 35.16 10.51
N VAL A 77 -2.71 35.64 9.44
CA VAL A 77 -2.14 35.53 8.09
C VAL A 77 -1.77 36.91 7.55
N GLU A 78 -0.61 37.01 6.92
CA GLU A 78 -0.18 38.19 6.17
C GLU A 78 -0.32 37.90 4.68
N VAL A 79 -1.19 38.63 4.03
CA VAL A 79 -1.47 38.52 2.60
C VAL A 79 -0.71 39.58 1.85
N GLY A 80 0.19 39.19 0.98
CA GLY A 80 0.87 40.09 0.02
C GLY A 80 0.01 40.31 -1.21
N ASN A 81 0.17 39.47 -2.21
CA ASN A 81 -0.66 39.49 -3.41
C ASN A 81 -1.67 38.35 -3.34
N ALA A 82 -2.96 38.68 -3.33
CA ALA A 82 -4.01 37.66 -3.36
C ALA A 82 -4.10 37.02 -4.75
N PRO A 83 -4.13 35.67 -4.85
CA PRO A 83 -4.45 35.02 -6.12
C PRO A 83 -5.88 35.36 -6.54
N PRO A 84 -6.19 35.38 -7.84
CA PRO A 84 -7.50 35.82 -8.36
C PRO A 84 -8.70 35.07 -7.76
N GLU A 85 -8.51 33.79 -7.45
CA GLU A 85 -9.56 32.90 -6.92
C GLU A 85 -9.49 32.74 -5.39
N GLY A 86 -8.57 33.44 -4.71
CA GLY A 86 -8.38 33.36 -3.26
C GLY A 86 -7.74 32.06 -2.78
N TRP A 87 -7.94 31.79 -1.50
CA TRP A 87 -7.42 30.61 -0.82
C TRP A 87 -8.56 29.69 -0.30
N VAL A 88 -8.20 28.45 -0.02
CA VAL A 88 -9.03 27.48 0.67
C VAL A 88 -8.39 27.10 1.99
N LEU A 89 -9.10 27.30 3.08
CA LEU A 89 -8.74 26.90 4.42
C LEU A 89 -9.26 25.48 4.65
N LYS A 90 -8.38 24.49 4.70
CA LYS A 90 -8.75 23.06 4.78
C LYS A 90 -8.44 22.50 6.17
N LEU A 91 -9.42 21.82 6.78
CA LEU A 91 -9.22 20.92 7.90
C LEU A 91 -9.11 19.49 7.40
N GLY A 92 -8.08 18.76 7.85
CA GLY A 92 -7.75 17.42 7.34
C GLY A 92 -8.65 16.29 7.83
N ASN A 93 -9.53 16.54 8.81
CA ASN A 93 -10.40 15.52 9.41
C ASN A 93 -11.82 15.61 8.84
N PRO A 94 -12.34 14.59 8.13
CA PRO A 94 -13.71 14.57 7.62
C PRO A 94 -14.78 14.32 8.68
N LEU A 95 -14.41 13.84 9.87
CA LEU A 95 -15.32 13.43 10.96
C LEU A 95 -15.43 14.52 12.05
N LEU A 96 -15.41 15.78 11.64
CA LEU A 96 -15.68 16.90 12.55
C LEU A 96 -17.19 17.15 12.59
N ASP A 97 -17.77 17.19 13.79
CA ASP A 97 -19.22 17.43 13.95
C ASP A 97 -19.57 18.87 13.58
N ASP A 98 -18.83 19.83 14.13
CA ASP A 98 -19.04 21.26 13.89
C ASP A 98 -17.69 21.96 13.64
N ALA A 99 -17.60 22.68 12.54
CA ALA A 99 -16.44 23.49 12.19
C ALA A 99 -16.91 24.85 11.63
N ARG A 100 -16.60 25.91 12.34
CA ARG A 100 -16.96 27.28 11.95
C ARG A 100 -15.69 28.11 11.83
N VAL A 101 -15.67 28.96 10.84
CA VAL A 101 -14.57 29.90 10.58
C VAL A 101 -15.07 31.32 10.65
N TYR A 102 -14.32 32.12 11.33
CA TYR A 102 -14.60 33.54 11.50
C TYR A 102 -13.37 34.37 11.03
N LEU A 103 -13.66 35.47 10.40
CA LEU A 103 -12.68 36.49 9.98
C LEU A 103 -12.93 37.76 10.78
N ARG A 104 -11.87 38.36 11.29
CA ARG A 104 -11.93 39.68 11.90
C ARG A 104 -12.06 40.77 10.88
N VAL A 105 -13.13 41.55 10.95
CA VAL A 105 -13.36 42.71 10.10
C VAL A 105 -13.53 43.94 11.03
N GLY A 106 -12.48 44.76 11.13
CA GLY A 106 -12.42 45.85 12.11
C GLY A 106 -12.36 45.31 13.52
N GLN A 107 -13.41 45.57 14.32
CA GLN A 107 -13.55 45.05 15.70
C GLN A 107 -14.49 43.82 15.77
N ASP A 108 -15.22 43.54 14.73
CA ASP A 108 -16.24 42.47 14.70
C ASP A 108 -15.70 41.18 14.06
N TRP A 109 -16.31 40.06 14.44
CA TRP A 109 -16.06 38.75 13.87
C TRP A 109 -17.17 38.35 12.91
N THR A 110 -16.84 38.20 11.64
CA THR A 110 -17.77 37.73 10.60
C THR A 110 -17.56 36.26 10.34
N GLN A 111 -18.61 35.46 10.38
CA GLN A 111 -18.53 34.04 10.05
C GLN A 111 -18.34 33.87 8.55
N LEU A 112 -17.22 33.28 8.12
CA LEU A 112 -16.92 32.96 6.73
C LEU A 112 -17.65 31.72 6.26
N GLY A 113 -17.87 30.74 7.15
CA GLY A 113 -18.54 29.52 6.79
C GLY A 113 -18.77 28.59 7.99
N HIS A 114 -19.63 27.62 7.74
CA HIS A 114 -20.02 26.58 8.67
C HIS A 114 -20.03 25.23 7.92
N SER A 115 -19.41 24.22 8.48
CA SER A 115 -19.25 22.91 7.88
C SER A 115 -19.09 21.88 9.00
N GLY A 116 -19.25 20.62 8.71
CA GLY A 116 -19.12 19.54 9.69
C GLY A 116 -20.25 18.53 9.57
N GLU A 117 -20.19 17.48 10.36
CA GLU A 117 -21.20 16.43 10.29
C GLU A 117 -22.58 16.87 10.73
N ASP A 118 -22.70 17.84 11.63
CA ASP A 118 -23.97 18.42 12.09
C ASP A 118 -24.56 19.47 11.11
N VAL A 119 -23.88 19.73 9.97
CA VAL A 119 -24.32 20.70 8.94
C VAL A 119 -24.72 19.95 7.68
N PRO A 120 -25.93 20.23 7.12
CA PRO A 120 -26.33 19.64 5.84
C PRO A 120 -25.29 19.86 4.74
N ARG A 121 -24.98 18.84 3.99
CA ARG A 121 -23.91 18.89 2.97
C ARG A 121 -24.11 19.99 1.95
N ALA A 122 -25.38 20.28 1.60
CA ALA A 122 -25.72 21.33 0.66
C ALA A 122 -25.31 22.74 1.15
N ASP A 123 -25.15 22.92 2.46
CA ASP A 123 -24.81 24.20 3.07
C ASP A 123 -23.28 24.37 3.27
N TRP A 124 -22.48 23.37 2.88
CA TRP A 124 -21.03 23.46 3.01
C TRP A 124 -20.46 24.48 2.02
N PRO A 125 -19.56 25.38 2.47
CA PRO A 125 -19.00 26.44 1.62
C PRO A 125 -18.17 25.91 0.44
N VAL A 126 -17.54 24.75 0.62
CA VAL A 126 -16.75 24.04 -0.41
C VAL A 126 -17.15 22.58 -0.42
N ASP A 127 -17.53 22.07 -1.58
CA ASP A 127 -17.84 20.64 -1.75
C ASP A 127 -16.56 19.80 -1.76
N TYR A 128 -16.16 19.42 -0.57
CA TYR A 128 -14.96 18.59 -0.34
C TYR A 128 -15.22 17.62 0.83
N ARG A 129 -14.57 16.46 0.84
CA ARG A 129 -14.80 15.39 1.84
C ARG A 129 -14.57 15.78 3.30
N SER A 130 -13.75 16.78 3.58
CA SER A 130 -13.52 17.35 4.91
C SER A 130 -13.86 18.84 4.93
N PRO A 131 -14.11 19.45 6.11
CA PRO A 131 -14.43 20.86 6.20
C PRO A 131 -13.37 21.73 5.52
N ALA A 132 -13.83 22.53 4.55
CA ALA A 132 -13.02 23.46 3.79
C ALA A 132 -13.80 24.78 3.60
N PHE A 133 -13.10 25.90 3.63
CA PHE A 133 -13.70 27.23 3.63
C PHE A 133 -12.97 28.12 2.64
N GLN A 134 -13.73 28.91 1.90
CA GLN A 134 -13.15 29.89 0.99
C GLN A 134 -12.68 31.12 1.78
N PHE A 135 -11.47 31.58 1.49
CA PHE A 135 -10.90 32.80 2.03
C PHE A 135 -10.44 33.71 0.91
N SER A 136 -11.17 34.83 0.73
CA SER A 136 -10.91 35.82 -0.29
C SER A 136 -10.82 37.21 0.38
N PRO A 137 -9.63 37.57 0.91
CA PRO A 137 -9.46 38.87 1.55
C PRO A 137 -9.59 40.00 0.52
N PRO A 138 -10.09 41.19 0.91
CA PRO A 138 -10.34 42.30 0.00
C PRO A 138 -9.07 42.93 -0.55
N GLY A 139 -7.88 42.65 -0.01
CA GLY A 139 -6.60 43.19 -0.46
C GLY A 139 -5.43 42.70 0.37
N PRO A 140 -4.24 43.22 0.07
CA PRO A 140 -3.04 42.98 0.87
C PRO A 140 -3.23 43.50 2.29
N GLY A 141 -2.72 42.74 3.28
CA GLY A 141 -2.83 43.12 4.68
C GLY A 141 -2.72 41.93 5.64
N GLN A 142 -2.89 42.23 6.91
CA GLN A 142 -2.89 41.22 7.95
C GLN A 142 -4.32 40.91 8.35
N TYR A 143 -4.65 39.61 8.41
CA TYR A 143 -5.97 39.11 8.74
C TYR A 143 -5.90 38.12 9.88
N GLU A 144 -6.86 38.19 10.77
CA GLU A 144 -6.99 37.28 11.90
C GLU A 144 -8.18 36.35 11.67
N LEU A 145 -7.91 35.04 11.76
CA LEU A 145 -8.88 33.97 11.53
C LEU A 145 -9.06 33.18 12.83
N LEU A 146 -10.33 32.84 13.14
CA LEU A 146 -10.69 31.95 14.21
C LEU A 146 -11.47 30.75 13.68
N TRP A 147 -11.11 29.56 14.15
CA TRP A 147 -11.90 28.34 13.97
C TRP A 147 -12.49 27.92 15.31
N ARG A 148 -13.72 27.52 15.29
CA ARG A 148 -14.36 26.75 16.36
C ARG A 148 -14.57 25.34 15.84
N VAL A 149 -14.04 24.33 16.52
CA VAL A 149 -14.07 22.94 16.09
C VAL A 149 -14.57 22.06 17.23
N GLU A 150 -15.54 21.19 16.93
CA GLU A 150 -16.06 20.17 17.85
C GLU A 150 -16.09 18.82 17.16
N SER A 151 -15.91 17.74 17.94
CA SER A 151 -16.08 16.37 17.45
C SER A 151 -16.42 15.41 18.58
N LYS A 152 -17.39 14.54 18.35
CA LYS A 152 -17.72 13.37 19.21
C LYS A 152 -16.67 12.27 19.06
N ASN A 153 -15.93 12.30 17.93
CA ASN A 153 -14.80 11.45 17.64
C ASN A 153 -13.51 12.03 18.24
N ALA A 154 -12.38 11.32 18.07
CA ALA A 154 -11.09 11.87 18.44
C ALA A 154 -10.79 13.14 17.61
N LEU A 155 -10.65 14.27 18.30
CA LEU A 155 -10.40 15.57 17.69
C LEU A 155 -8.93 15.71 17.33
N ALA A 156 -8.57 15.22 16.16
CA ALA A 156 -7.25 15.38 15.57
C ALA A 156 -7.42 15.89 14.13
N THR A 157 -6.82 17.04 13.81
CA THR A 157 -6.90 17.63 12.46
C THR A 157 -5.69 18.47 12.15
N ARG A 158 -5.36 18.58 10.87
CA ARG A 158 -4.34 19.47 10.35
C ARG A 158 -5.01 20.61 9.61
N LEU A 159 -4.68 21.82 9.96
CA LEU A 159 -5.10 23.00 9.23
C LEU A 159 -4.05 23.30 8.15
N THR A 160 -4.50 23.58 6.93
CA THR A 160 -3.65 23.98 5.82
C THR A 160 -4.35 25.08 5.01
N VAL A 161 -3.57 26.00 4.46
CA VAL A 161 -4.06 27.05 3.58
C VAL A 161 -3.57 26.75 2.16
N TRP A 162 -4.50 26.63 1.23
CA TRP A 162 -4.25 26.26 -0.15
C TRP A 162 -4.61 27.42 -1.07
N GLU A 163 -3.82 27.65 -2.11
CA GLU A 163 -4.30 28.39 -3.26
C GLU A 163 -5.46 27.64 -3.91
N ARG A 164 -6.52 28.33 -4.31
CA ARG A 164 -7.74 27.70 -4.83
C ARG A 164 -7.47 26.74 -5.99
N LEU A 165 -6.68 27.16 -6.97
CA LEU A 165 -6.33 26.33 -8.13
C LEU A 165 -5.54 25.09 -7.73
N ALA A 166 -4.60 25.24 -6.80
CA ALA A 166 -3.81 24.13 -6.28
C ALA A 166 -4.69 23.15 -5.49
N PHE A 167 -5.64 23.66 -4.70
CA PHE A 167 -6.61 22.86 -3.98
C PHE A 167 -7.49 22.02 -4.92
N ASP A 168 -8.04 22.65 -5.98
CA ASP A 168 -8.90 21.96 -6.93
C ASP A 168 -8.14 20.87 -7.69
N ASN A 169 -6.89 21.13 -8.06
CA ASN A 169 -6.01 20.13 -8.67
C ASN A 169 -5.67 18.98 -7.71
N ALA A 170 -5.39 19.29 -6.45
CA ALA A 170 -5.12 18.29 -5.43
C ALA A 170 -6.38 17.44 -5.14
N SER A 171 -7.56 18.08 -5.03
CA SER A 171 -8.84 17.43 -4.84
C SER A 171 -9.16 16.44 -5.98
N ARG A 172 -8.92 16.82 -7.23
CA ARG A 172 -9.07 15.90 -8.38
C ARG A 172 -8.12 14.71 -8.31
N ARG A 173 -6.85 14.93 -7.93
CA ARG A 173 -5.88 13.84 -7.74
C ARG A 173 -6.29 12.91 -6.60
N GLU A 174 -6.73 13.46 -5.49
CA GLU A 174 -7.25 12.68 -4.35
C GLU A 174 -8.50 11.88 -4.76
N GLY A 175 -9.40 12.46 -5.56
CA GLY A 175 -10.55 11.77 -6.13
C GLY A 175 -10.16 10.58 -7.01
N LEU A 176 -9.16 10.75 -7.88
CA LEU A 176 -8.62 9.64 -8.68
C LEU A 176 -8.01 8.53 -7.82
N LEU A 177 -7.19 8.90 -6.82
CA LEU A 177 -6.59 7.93 -5.92
C LEU A 177 -7.65 7.18 -5.09
N SER A 178 -8.68 7.88 -4.63
CA SER A 178 -9.82 7.28 -3.93
C SER A 178 -10.61 6.34 -4.84
N GLY A 179 -10.79 6.70 -6.11
CA GLY A 179 -11.42 5.85 -7.12
C GLY A 179 -10.60 4.58 -7.40
N MET A 180 -9.27 4.71 -7.52
CA MET A 180 -8.37 3.56 -7.67
C MET A 180 -8.40 2.65 -6.44
N TYR A 181 -8.42 3.24 -5.25
CA TYR A 181 -8.56 2.54 -3.99
C TYR A 181 -9.88 1.75 -3.93
N ALA A 182 -11.00 2.40 -4.21
CA ALA A 182 -12.30 1.76 -4.26
C ALA A 182 -12.34 0.65 -5.32
N GLY A 183 -11.80 0.89 -6.52
CA GLY A 183 -11.68 -0.09 -7.58
C GLY A 183 -10.88 -1.33 -7.19
N PHE A 184 -9.77 -1.13 -6.48
CA PHE A 184 -8.97 -2.23 -5.93
C PHE A 184 -9.79 -3.13 -5.00
N TYR A 185 -10.55 -2.54 -4.06
CA TYR A 185 -11.37 -3.33 -3.14
C TYR A 185 -12.57 -3.99 -3.82
N LEU A 186 -13.21 -3.30 -4.76
CA LEU A 186 -14.30 -3.89 -5.55
C LEU A 186 -13.80 -5.10 -6.35
N LEU A 187 -12.63 -4.99 -6.96
CA LEU A 187 -11.99 -6.12 -7.64
C LEU A 187 -11.72 -7.28 -6.68
N LEU A 188 -11.16 -6.98 -5.49
CA LEU A 188 -10.82 -7.99 -4.50
C LEU A 188 -12.08 -8.68 -3.94
N ILE A 189 -13.13 -7.91 -3.64
CA ILE A 189 -14.44 -8.42 -3.22
C ILE A 189 -15.06 -9.28 -4.33
N GLY A 190 -15.05 -8.80 -5.57
CA GLY A 190 -15.57 -9.55 -6.73
C GLY A 190 -14.85 -10.88 -6.93
N LEU A 191 -13.51 -10.86 -6.88
CA LEU A 191 -12.67 -12.05 -6.97
C LEU A 191 -13.00 -13.06 -5.86
N HIS A 192 -13.06 -12.62 -4.61
CA HIS A 192 -13.37 -13.50 -3.48
C HIS A 192 -14.82 -13.97 -3.45
N THR A 193 -15.76 -13.16 -3.94
CA THR A 193 -17.15 -13.58 -4.11
C THR A 193 -17.24 -14.71 -5.13
N ALA A 194 -16.63 -14.56 -6.30
CA ALA A 194 -16.56 -15.60 -7.31
C ALA A 194 -15.88 -16.86 -6.76
N PHE A 195 -14.76 -16.69 -6.07
CA PHE A 195 -14.04 -17.79 -5.45
C PHE A 195 -14.87 -18.51 -4.37
N TRP A 196 -15.58 -17.77 -3.52
CA TRP A 196 -16.46 -18.34 -2.49
C TRP A 196 -17.67 -19.06 -3.09
N LEU A 197 -18.29 -18.47 -4.10
CA LEU A 197 -19.43 -19.11 -4.81
C LEU A 197 -19.00 -20.44 -5.45
N TRP A 198 -17.79 -20.50 -5.97
CA TRP A 198 -17.26 -21.70 -6.60
C TRP A 198 -16.82 -22.75 -5.56
N THR A 199 -16.04 -22.35 -4.57
CA THR A 199 -15.41 -23.31 -3.62
C THR A 199 -16.24 -23.58 -2.37
N ARG A 200 -17.17 -22.67 -2.02
CA ARG A 200 -17.94 -22.67 -0.76
C ARG A 200 -17.04 -22.77 0.48
N ALA A 201 -15.78 -22.32 0.37
CA ALA A 201 -14.82 -22.37 1.45
C ALA A 201 -15.22 -21.41 2.58
N PRO A 202 -15.39 -21.88 3.84
CA PRO A 202 -15.87 -21.03 4.94
C PRO A 202 -14.92 -19.87 5.26
N MET A 203 -13.61 -20.06 5.09
CA MET A 203 -12.63 -18.97 5.25
C MET A 203 -12.81 -17.84 4.25
N SER A 204 -13.25 -18.14 3.03
CA SER A 204 -13.52 -17.11 2.01
C SER A 204 -14.77 -16.31 2.34
N GLY A 205 -15.82 -16.94 2.88
CA GLY A 205 -17.01 -16.24 3.36
C GLY A 205 -16.69 -15.32 4.55
N LEU A 206 -15.87 -15.80 5.51
CA LEU A 206 -15.40 -14.99 6.63
C LEU A 206 -14.52 -13.81 6.14
N PHE A 207 -13.67 -14.05 5.13
CA PHE A 207 -12.87 -12.99 4.52
C PHE A 207 -13.73 -11.93 3.83
N LEU A 208 -14.80 -12.33 3.14
CA LEU A 208 -15.75 -11.38 2.55
C LEU A 208 -16.45 -10.50 3.60
N ALA A 209 -16.87 -11.09 4.73
CA ALA A 209 -17.42 -10.32 5.83
C ALA A 209 -16.37 -9.35 6.42
N TYR A 210 -15.13 -9.81 6.55
CA TYR A 210 -14.03 -9.04 7.09
C TYR A 210 -13.65 -7.87 6.17
N ILE A 211 -13.39 -8.13 4.87
CA ILE A 211 -13.06 -7.08 3.92
C ILE A 211 -14.23 -6.09 3.75
N GLY A 212 -15.46 -6.58 3.71
CA GLY A 212 -16.65 -5.73 3.63
C GLY A 212 -16.76 -4.79 4.83
N SER A 213 -16.52 -5.28 6.05
CA SER A 213 -16.53 -4.44 7.26
C SER A 213 -15.40 -3.40 7.26
N CYS A 214 -14.19 -3.76 6.84
CA CYS A 214 -13.07 -2.85 6.75
C CYS A 214 -13.30 -1.76 5.69
N VAL A 215 -13.76 -2.15 4.50
CA VAL A 215 -14.04 -1.21 3.40
C VAL A 215 -15.15 -0.24 3.78
N LEU A 216 -16.24 -0.75 4.36
CA LEU A 216 -17.36 0.10 4.79
C LEU A 216 -16.87 1.15 5.80
N ASN A 217 -16.13 0.74 6.82
CA ASN A 217 -15.60 1.66 7.82
C ASN A 217 -14.63 2.68 7.22
N GLU A 218 -13.76 2.24 6.32
CA GLU A 218 -12.79 3.13 5.67
C GLU A 218 -13.50 4.17 4.79
N VAL A 219 -14.45 3.75 3.97
CA VAL A 219 -15.20 4.66 3.09
C VAL A 219 -16.05 5.65 3.90
N LEU A 220 -16.63 5.22 5.03
CA LEU A 220 -17.34 6.10 5.96
C LEU A 220 -16.37 7.09 6.64
N SER A 221 -15.20 6.59 7.12
CA SER A 221 -14.21 7.44 7.81
C SER A 221 -13.53 8.45 6.90
N LEU A 222 -13.45 8.17 5.60
CA LEU A 222 -12.94 9.10 4.59
C LEU A 222 -13.97 10.16 4.16
N GLY A 223 -15.21 10.08 4.65
CA GLY A 223 -16.28 11.00 4.25
C GLY A 223 -16.80 10.81 2.81
N LEU A 224 -16.44 9.70 2.15
CA LEU A 224 -16.80 9.47 0.76
C LEU A 224 -18.29 9.14 0.56
N ILE A 225 -18.88 8.37 1.48
CA ILE A 225 -20.32 8.06 1.41
C ILE A 225 -21.14 9.33 1.57
N GLN A 226 -20.77 10.17 2.53
CA GLN A 226 -21.42 11.45 2.78
C GLN A 226 -21.34 12.37 1.56
N GLN A 227 -20.19 12.40 0.91
CA GLN A 227 -19.97 13.22 -0.28
C GLN A 227 -20.79 12.74 -1.48
N LEU A 228 -20.90 11.42 -1.68
CA LEU A 228 -21.54 10.86 -2.88
C LEU A 228 -23.04 10.67 -2.75
N SER A 229 -23.55 10.33 -1.56
CA SER A 229 -24.95 9.94 -1.36
C SER A 229 -25.83 11.03 -0.74
N GLY A 230 -25.24 12.11 -0.21
CA GLY A 230 -25.97 13.12 0.55
C GLY A 230 -26.65 12.56 1.82
N LEU A 231 -26.13 11.44 2.36
CA LEU A 231 -26.69 10.79 3.54
C LEU A 231 -26.70 11.77 4.72
N PRO A 232 -27.82 11.88 5.47
CA PRO A 232 -27.86 12.72 6.66
C PRO A 232 -26.78 12.30 7.66
N VAL A 233 -26.06 13.27 8.18
CA VAL A 233 -24.87 13.09 9.00
C VAL A 233 -25.11 12.23 10.23
N ALA A 234 -26.23 12.39 10.90
CA ALA A 234 -26.62 11.58 12.06
C ALA A 234 -26.65 10.07 11.78
N TRP A 235 -26.87 9.65 10.54
CA TRP A 235 -26.81 8.25 10.13
C TRP A 235 -25.40 7.80 9.81
N SER A 236 -24.59 8.66 9.20
CA SER A 236 -23.20 8.37 8.86
C SER A 236 -22.37 8.03 10.09
N ASP A 237 -22.45 8.87 11.14
CA ASP A 237 -21.72 8.67 12.39
C ASP A 237 -22.18 7.38 13.11
N ARG A 238 -23.50 7.13 13.17
CA ARG A 238 -24.02 5.87 13.73
C ARG A 238 -23.57 4.66 12.93
N MET A 239 -23.61 4.71 11.61
CA MET A 239 -23.14 3.62 10.74
C MET A 239 -21.66 3.35 10.94
N LEU A 240 -20.84 4.39 11.03
CA LEU A 240 -19.40 4.26 11.29
C LEU A 240 -19.16 3.62 12.66
N GLY A 241 -19.82 4.12 13.72
CA GLY A 241 -19.65 3.57 15.06
C GLY A 241 -20.09 2.10 15.15
N VAL A 242 -21.25 1.75 14.61
CA VAL A 242 -21.76 0.37 14.51
C VAL A 242 -20.81 -0.49 13.68
N GLY A 243 -20.34 0.03 12.55
CA GLY A 243 -19.39 -0.65 11.68
C GLY A 243 -18.08 -0.97 12.39
N ILE A 244 -17.49 -0.01 13.11
CA ILE A 244 -16.27 -0.22 13.91
C ILE A 244 -16.52 -1.26 15.00
N ALA A 245 -17.65 -1.16 15.72
CA ALA A 245 -17.98 -2.11 16.78
C ALA A 245 -18.11 -3.56 16.25
N LEU A 246 -18.76 -3.77 15.11
CA LEU A 246 -18.91 -5.08 14.48
C LEU A 246 -17.62 -5.58 13.82
N SER A 247 -16.76 -4.69 13.36
CA SER A 247 -15.46 -5.07 12.76
C SER A 247 -14.54 -5.76 13.76
N LEU A 248 -14.62 -5.39 15.05
CA LEU A 248 -13.78 -6.01 16.09
C LEU A 248 -13.99 -7.53 16.17
N PRO A 249 -15.20 -8.08 16.44
CA PRO A 249 -15.37 -9.52 16.53
C PRO A 249 -15.14 -10.22 15.19
N ILE A 250 -15.49 -9.61 14.05
CA ILE A 250 -15.24 -10.18 12.70
C ILE A 250 -13.71 -10.28 12.47
N GLY A 251 -12.97 -9.21 12.71
CA GLY A 251 -11.51 -9.16 12.52
C GLY A 251 -10.77 -10.10 13.46
N VAL A 252 -11.16 -10.13 14.74
CA VAL A 252 -10.59 -11.08 15.71
C VAL A 252 -10.91 -12.51 15.32
N THR A 253 -12.13 -12.80 14.85
CA THR A 253 -12.48 -14.14 14.35
C THR A 253 -11.59 -14.53 13.18
N MET A 254 -11.38 -13.62 12.22
CA MET A 254 -10.47 -13.85 11.10
C MET A 254 -9.05 -14.16 11.56
N ALA A 255 -8.54 -13.35 12.49
CA ALA A 255 -7.19 -13.48 13.03
C ALA A 255 -6.98 -14.82 13.78
N VAL A 256 -7.91 -15.19 14.67
CA VAL A 256 -7.78 -16.45 15.45
C VAL A 256 -7.94 -17.68 14.57
N ARG A 257 -8.81 -17.63 13.55
CA ARG A 257 -8.95 -18.71 12.56
C ARG A 257 -7.70 -18.87 11.70
N GLN A 258 -7.11 -17.74 11.26
CA GLN A 258 -5.87 -17.74 10.47
C GLN A 258 -4.68 -18.27 11.29
N LEU A 259 -4.61 -17.91 12.58
CA LEU A 259 -3.58 -18.41 13.50
C LEU A 259 -3.79 -19.89 13.89
N GLY A 260 -5.01 -20.38 13.72
CA GLY A 260 -5.40 -21.74 14.16
C GLY A 260 -5.47 -21.87 15.67
N LEU A 261 -5.82 -20.79 16.39
CA LEU A 261 -5.86 -20.74 17.85
C LEU A 261 -6.85 -21.74 18.44
N GLU A 262 -7.95 -22.01 17.76
CA GLU A 262 -8.96 -23.00 18.13
C GLU A 262 -8.38 -24.42 18.35
N ARG A 263 -7.30 -24.77 17.60
CA ARG A 263 -6.64 -26.07 17.69
C ARG A 263 -5.67 -26.14 18.86
N CYS A 264 -5.00 -25.03 19.17
CA CYS A 264 -4.00 -24.97 20.24
C CYS A 264 -4.61 -24.61 21.60
N PHE A 265 -5.58 -23.68 21.62
CA PHE A 265 -6.17 -23.11 22.83
C PHE A 265 -7.70 -22.95 22.70
N PRO A 266 -8.51 -24.03 22.62
CA PRO A 266 -9.93 -23.93 22.28
C PRO A 266 -10.79 -23.23 23.37
N ARG A 267 -10.34 -23.20 24.62
CA ARG A 267 -11.03 -22.46 25.68
C ARG A 267 -10.78 -20.97 25.56
N THR A 268 -9.53 -20.57 25.33
CA THR A 268 -9.12 -19.18 25.16
C THR A 268 -9.77 -18.57 23.91
N ASP A 269 -9.78 -19.29 22.79
CA ASP A 269 -10.46 -18.90 21.56
C ASP A 269 -11.92 -18.51 21.81
N ARG A 270 -12.68 -19.39 22.49
CA ARG A 270 -14.09 -19.15 22.82
C ARG A 270 -14.30 -17.95 23.74
N TRP A 271 -13.43 -17.76 24.73
CA TRP A 271 -13.53 -16.62 25.64
C TRP A 271 -13.21 -15.30 24.95
N ILE A 272 -12.16 -15.25 24.11
CA ILE A 272 -11.81 -14.07 23.32
C ILE A 272 -12.99 -13.66 22.43
N LEU A 273 -13.54 -14.62 21.67
CA LEU A 273 -14.66 -14.30 20.77
C LEU A 273 -15.90 -13.85 21.52
N ARG A 274 -16.27 -14.50 22.63
CA ARG A 274 -17.42 -14.09 23.45
C ARG A 274 -17.24 -12.68 24.01
N ALA A 275 -16.05 -12.37 24.52
CA ALA A 275 -15.75 -11.04 25.03
C ALA A 275 -15.86 -9.97 23.94
N CYS A 276 -15.30 -10.22 22.74
CA CYS A 276 -15.39 -9.31 21.63
C CYS A 276 -16.85 -9.08 21.18
N TRP A 277 -17.65 -10.13 21.06
CA TRP A 277 -19.07 -10.00 20.70
C TRP A 277 -19.90 -9.29 21.78
N ALA A 278 -19.62 -9.56 23.06
CA ALA A 278 -20.31 -8.89 24.17
C ALA A 278 -20.02 -7.37 24.17
N VAL A 279 -18.74 -6.99 24.09
CA VAL A 279 -18.35 -5.58 24.06
C VAL A 279 -18.88 -4.89 22.79
N ALA A 280 -18.81 -5.54 21.64
CA ALA A 280 -19.39 -5.00 20.41
C ALA A 280 -20.91 -4.80 20.51
N GLY A 281 -21.62 -5.79 21.06
CA GLY A 281 -23.09 -5.72 21.25
C GLY A 281 -23.51 -4.57 22.19
N VAL A 282 -22.82 -4.43 23.33
CA VAL A 282 -23.05 -3.28 24.24
C VAL A 282 -22.68 -1.96 23.56
N GLY A 283 -21.55 -1.92 22.83
CA GLY A 283 -21.12 -0.75 22.08
C GLY A 283 -22.18 -0.31 21.05
N VAL A 284 -22.70 -1.25 20.25
CA VAL A 284 -23.77 -0.98 19.28
C VAL A 284 -25.03 -0.40 19.95
N LEU A 285 -25.46 -0.98 21.06
CA LEU A 285 -26.64 -0.49 21.79
C LEU A 285 -26.42 0.95 22.31
N LEU A 286 -25.26 1.26 22.85
CA LEU A 286 -24.92 2.60 23.32
C LEU A 286 -24.83 3.62 22.19
N ILE A 287 -24.24 3.25 21.04
CA ILE A 287 -24.15 4.12 19.86
C ILE A 287 -25.56 4.42 19.32
N LEU A 288 -26.41 3.40 19.19
CA LEU A 288 -27.79 3.57 18.70
C LEU A 288 -28.64 4.41 19.68
N SER A 289 -28.34 4.36 21.00
CA SER A 289 -28.99 5.20 21.99
C SER A 289 -28.48 6.65 22.04
N GLY A 290 -27.55 7.03 21.13
CA GLY A 290 -26.97 8.37 21.04
C GLY A 290 -25.77 8.63 21.97
N ARG A 291 -25.29 7.60 22.70
CA ARG A 291 -24.10 7.70 23.56
C ARG A 291 -22.84 7.22 22.82
N TYR A 292 -22.50 7.91 21.74
CA TYR A 292 -21.46 7.49 20.80
C TYR A 292 -20.11 7.20 21.48
N ALA A 293 -19.52 8.17 22.21
CA ALA A 293 -18.23 8.03 22.85
C ALA A 293 -18.20 6.86 23.87
N ALA A 294 -19.27 6.72 24.67
CA ALA A 294 -19.37 5.64 25.65
C ALA A 294 -19.47 4.26 24.99
N GLY A 295 -20.02 4.18 23.77
CA GLY A 295 -20.11 2.95 23.01
C GLY A 295 -18.81 2.59 22.30
N ILE A 296 -18.12 3.58 21.72
CA ILE A 296 -16.95 3.32 20.86
C ILE A 296 -15.64 3.13 21.63
N GLN A 297 -15.42 3.89 22.72
CA GLN A 297 -14.18 3.83 23.49
C GLN A 297 -13.85 2.43 24.03
N PRO A 298 -14.77 1.69 24.68
CA PRO A 298 -14.48 0.32 25.13
C PRO A 298 -14.13 -0.63 23.97
N VAL A 299 -14.79 -0.46 22.81
CA VAL A 299 -14.49 -1.25 21.62
C VAL A 299 -13.07 -0.99 21.12
N GLN A 300 -12.65 0.28 21.05
CA GLN A 300 -11.30 0.66 20.62
C GLN A 300 -10.22 0.21 21.61
N ILE A 301 -10.49 0.32 22.91
CA ILE A 301 -9.56 -0.16 23.95
C ILE A 301 -9.39 -1.68 23.84
N LEU A 302 -10.50 -2.42 23.67
CA LEU A 302 -10.43 -3.86 23.48
C LEU A 302 -9.75 -4.23 22.16
N ALA A 303 -10.00 -3.50 21.06
CA ALA A 303 -9.31 -3.70 19.79
C ALA A 303 -7.79 -3.54 19.94
N LEU A 304 -7.35 -2.48 20.63
CA LEU A 304 -5.93 -2.27 20.92
C LEU A 304 -5.34 -3.40 21.78
N ALA A 305 -6.05 -3.81 22.84
CA ALA A 305 -5.62 -4.92 23.69
C ALA A 305 -5.51 -6.24 22.87
N MET A 306 -6.45 -6.48 21.97
CA MET A 306 -6.43 -7.68 21.11
C MET A 306 -5.24 -7.68 20.13
N ILE A 307 -4.74 -6.54 19.68
CA ILE A 307 -3.50 -6.47 18.89
C ILE A 307 -2.34 -7.10 19.67
N PHE A 308 -2.11 -6.68 20.89
CA PHE A 308 -1.02 -7.21 21.74
C PHE A 308 -1.24 -8.68 22.10
N VAL A 309 -2.46 -9.06 22.42
CA VAL A 309 -2.82 -10.46 22.75
C VAL A 309 -2.55 -11.36 21.55
N LEU A 310 -3.01 -11.00 20.36
CA LEU A 310 -2.83 -11.83 19.16
C LEU A 310 -1.38 -11.87 18.68
N ILE A 311 -0.64 -10.76 18.77
CA ILE A 311 0.80 -10.74 18.49
C ILE A 311 1.54 -11.62 19.51
N GLY A 312 1.19 -11.55 20.79
CA GLY A 312 1.77 -12.39 21.85
C GLY A 312 1.55 -13.89 21.57
N PHE A 313 0.32 -14.29 21.23
CA PHE A 313 0.02 -15.67 20.83
C PHE A 313 0.77 -16.07 19.55
N ALA A 314 0.80 -15.19 18.55
CA ALA A 314 1.50 -15.46 17.30
C ALA A 314 3.00 -15.65 17.53
N SER A 315 3.63 -14.78 18.33
CA SER A 315 5.05 -14.87 18.69
C SER A 315 5.35 -16.14 19.48
N TYR A 316 4.53 -16.45 20.49
CA TYR A 316 4.65 -17.69 21.26
C TYR A 316 4.54 -18.94 20.38
N LEU A 317 3.54 -18.99 19.50
CA LEU A 317 3.34 -20.10 18.58
C LEU A 317 4.43 -20.18 17.51
N LEU A 318 4.96 -19.04 17.08
CA LEU A 318 6.09 -18.97 16.15
C LEU A 318 7.36 -19.59 16.77
N CYS A 319 7.65 -19.27 18.04
CA CYS A 319 8.76 -19.87 18.79
C CYS A 319 8.59 -21.39 18.98
N ARG A 320 7.34 -21.87 18.99
CA ARG A 320 7.00 -23.30 19.04
C ARG A 320 7.01 -23.98 17.67
N GLY A 321 7.38 -23.27 16.60
CA GLY A 321 7.44 -23.81 15.23
C GLY A 321 6.08 -23.99 14.56
N TRP A 322 5.00 -23.40 15.08
CA TRP A 322 3.67 -23.48 14.51
C TRP A 322 3.60 -22.78 13.14
N ARG A 323 3.40 -23.55 12.09
CA ARG A 323 3.47 -23.05 10.71
C ARG A 323 2.51 -21.90 10.40
N PRO A 324 1.24 -21.86 10.84
CA PRO A 324 0.35 -20.73 10.57
C PRO A 324 0.86 -19.39 11.11
N ALA A 325 1.59 -19.40 12.23
CA ALA A 325 2.13 -18.16 12.83
C ALA A 325 3.16 -17.44 11.92
N ARG A 326 3.89 -18.19 11.08
CA ARG A 326 4.85 -17.61 10.11
C ARG A 326 4.18 -16.74 9.06
N TYR A 327 2.96 -17.08 8.67
CA TYR A 327 2.16 -16.31 7.72
C TYR A 327 1.35 -15.21 8.42
N PHE A 328 0.93 -15.48 9.66
CA PHE A 328 0.16 -14.53 10.45
C PHE A 328 0.94 -13.25 10.74
N VAL A 329 2.20 -13.37 11.19
CA VAL A 329 3.01 -12.23 11.63
C VAL A 329 3.20 -11.17 10.54
N PRO A 330 3.63 -11.47 9.31
CA PRO A 330 3.75 -10.45 8.27
C PRO A 330 2.40 -9.89 7.83
N VAL A 331 1.37 -10.73 7.72
CA VAL A 331 0.05 -10.33 7.22
C VAL A 331 -0.68 -9.41 8.19
N PHE A 332 -0.81 -9.84 9.44
CA PHE A 332 -1.48 -9.04 10.46
C PHE A 332 -0.57 -7.98 11.08
N GLY A 333 0.75 -8.20 11.06
CA GLY A 333 1.73 -7.24 11.56
C GLY A 333 1.68 -5.90 10.84
N VAL A 334 1.59 -5.91 9.52
CA VAL A 334 1.47 -4.67 8.72
C VAL A 334 0.15 -3.96 9.03
N PHE A 335 -0.95 -4.68 9.13
CA PHE A 335 -2.26 -4.14 9.51
C PHE A 335 -2.21 -3.52 10.91
N TYR A 336 -1.74 -4.28 11.89
CA TYR A 336 -1.68 -3.83 13.27
C TYR A 336 -0.72 -2.65 13.46
N ALA A 337 0.38 -2.60 12.71
CA ALA A 337 1.27 -1.45 12.70
C ALA A 337 0.54 -0.19 12.20
N GLY A 338 -0.21 -0.29 11.10
CA GLY A 338 -1.01 0.81 10.58
C GLY A 338 -2.08 1.29 11.56
N VAL A 339 -2.82 0.35 12.16
CA VAL A 339 -3.85 0.63 13.17
C VAL A 339 -3.23 1.25 14.43
N LEU A 340 -2.10 0.72 14.91
CA LEU A 340 -1.40 1.23 16.09
C LEU A 340 -0.92 2.67 15.87
N VAL A 341 -0.33 2.97 14.71
CA VAL A 341 0.08 4.34 14.36
C VAL A 341 -1.12 5.28 14.38
N SER A 342 -2.25 4.91 13.79
CA SER A 342 -3.48 5.71 13.80
C SER A 342 -4.03 5.88 15.21
N PHE A 343 -3.98 4.84 16.04
CA PHE A 343 -4.46 4.89 17.41
C PHE A 343 -3.58 5.78 18.30
N LEU A 344 -2.25 5.66 18.20
CA LEU A 344 -1.30 6.51 18.92
C LEU A 344 -1.44 7.98 18.51
N ARG A 345 -1.73 8.25 17.25
CA ARG A 345 -2.07 9.60 16.77
C ARG A 345 -3.36 10.11 17.44
N ASN A 346 -4.41 9.30 17.50
CA ASN A 346 -5.69 9.68 18.11
C ASN A 346 -5.55 9.92 19.64
N LEU A 347 -4.61 9.22 20.29
CA LEU A 347 -4.24 9.43 21.70
C LEU A 347 -3.26 10.60 21.91
N THR A 348 -2.99 11.41 20.90
CA THR A 348 -2.04 12.53 20.96
C THR A 348 -0.57 12.16 21.18
N LEU A 349 -0.23 10.88 21.12
CA LEU A 349 1.13 10.38 21.31
C LEU A 349 1.99 10.50 20.04
N LEU A 350 1.35 10.61 18.88
CA LEU A 350 2.02 10.85 17.59
C LEU A 350 1.47 12.10 16.92
N PRO A 351 2.33 12.89 16.27
CA PRO A 351 1.90 14.05 15.51
C PRO A 351 1.15 13.64 14.24
N THR A 352 0.27 14.53 13.75
CA THR A 352 -0.50 14.33 12.53
C THR A 352 0.33 14.73 11.33
N TYR A 353 0.90 13.74 10.64
CA TYR A 353 1.59 13.87 9.34
C TYR A 353 0.85 13.07 8.28
N ALA A 354 1.11 13.33 7.00
CA ALA A 354 0.51 12.59 5.90
C ALA A 354 0.67 11.07 6.04
N PHE A 355 1.81 10.59 6.53
CA PHE A 355 2.03 9.16 6.79
C PHE A 355 1.15 8.64 7.93
N THR A 356 1.09 9.32 9.08
CA THR A 356 0.26 8.87 10.23
C THR A 356 -1.23 9.00 9.94
N GLU A 357 -1.61 9.88 9.02
CA GLU A 357 -2.98 10.07 8.57
C GLU A 357 -3.46 8.89 7.71
N HIS A 358 -2.60 8.37 6.84
CA HIS A 358 -2.93 7.28 5.92
C HIS A 358 -2.37 5.90 6.32
N ALA A 359 -1.76 5.79 7.50
CA ALA A 359 -1.09 4.56 7.93
C ALA A 359 -2.04 3.35 8.02
N SER A 360 -3.26 3.54 8.54
CA SER A 360 -4.26 2.47 8.61
C SER A 360 -4.72 2.03 7.22
N LEU A 361 -4.94 2.98 6.32
CA LEU A 361 -5.36 2.72 4.95
C LEU A 361 -4.33 1.87 4.20
N LEU A 362 -3.06 2.30 4.23
CA LEU A 362 -1.96 1.57 3.60
C LEU A 362 -1.78 0.18 4.22
N GLY A 363 -1.82 0.12 5.56
CA GLY A 363 -1.72 -1.15 6.29
C GLY A 363 -2.85 -2.11 5.93
N THR A 364 -4.08 -1.61 5.79
CA THR A 364 -5.26 -2.40 5.43
C THR A 364 -5.17 -2.93 3.99
N MET A 365 -4.75 -2.10 3.03
CA MET A 365 -4.59 -2.53 1.64
C MET A 365 -3.60 -3.69 1.52
N VAL A 366 -2.42 -3.51 2.10
CA VAL A 366 -1.36 -4.50 2.09
C VAL A 366 -1.81 -5.79 2.76
N HIS A 367 -2.44 -5.67 3.94
CA HIS A 367 -2.97 -6.78 4.70
C HIS A 367 -4.01 -7.59 3.91
N MET A 368 -4.99 -6.91 3.30
CA MET A 368 -6.05 -7.58 2.54
C MET A 368 -5.51 -8.35 1.35
N LEU A 369 -4.54 -7.79 0.67
CA LEU A 369 -3.88 -8.43 -0.45
C LEU A 369 -3.11 -9.68 -0.02
N LEU A 370 -2.31 -9.58 1.05
CA LEU A 370 -1.56 -10.72 1.59
C LEU A 370 -2.49 -11.82 2.07
N LEU A 371 -3.56 -11.43 2.78
CA LEU A 371 -4.54 -12.37 3.29
C LEU A 371 -5.28 -13.09 2.16
N SER A 372 -5.64 -12.35 1.10
CA SER A 372 -6.22 -12.91 -0.13
C SER A 372 -5.32 -14.00 -0.75
N ILE A 373 -4.05 -13.69 -0.90
CA ILE A 373 -3.06 -14.64 -1.46
C ILE A 373 -2.97 -15.90 -0.60
N ILE A 374 -2.96 -15.74 0.73
CA ILE A 374 -2.85 -16.89 1.64
C ILE A 374 -4.11 -17.75 1.60
N ILE A 375 -5.30 -17.15 1.55
CA ILE A 375 -6.56 -17.90 1.52
C ILE A 375 -6.68 -18.71 0.23
N ILE A 376 -6.44 -18.07 -0.91
CA ILE A 376 -6.50 -18.74 -2.23
C ILE A 376 -5.41 -19.81 -2.33
N GLY A 377 -4.17 -19.47 -1.99
CA GLY A 377 -3.05 -20.40 -2.03
C GLY A 377 -3.18 -21.54 -1.03
N GLY A 378 -3.75 -21.28 0.15
CA GLY A 378 -4.03 -22.30 1.15
C GLY A 378 -5.09 -23.31 0.69
N HIS A 379 -6.17 -22.83 0.07
CA HIS A 379 -7.20 -23.69 -0.50
C HIS A 379 -6.64 -24.59 -1.61
N GLU A 380 -5.83 -24.02 -2.50
CA GLU A 380 -5.22 -24.76 -3.59
C GLU A 380 -4.23 -25.83 -3.09
N ARG A 381 -3.45 -25.51 -2.06
CA ARG A 381 -2.57 -26.50 -1.42
C ARG A 381 -3.36 -27.68 -0.80
N LEU A 382 -4.41 -27.37 -0.04
CA LEU A 382 -5.28 -28.38 0.55
C LEU A 382 -5.97 -29.26 -0.49
N ARG A 383 -6.39 -28.66 -1.60
CA ARG A 383 -6.96 -29.36 -2.75
C ARG A 383 -5.95 -30.34 -3.33
N ARG A 384 -4.74 -29.87 -3.64
CA ARG A 384 -3.65 -30.71 -4.16
C ARG A 384 -3.24 -31.84 -3.20
N GLU A 385 -3.23 -31.55 -1.90
CA GLU A 385 -2.95 -32.57 -0.89
C GLU A 385 -4.06 -33.65 -0.84
N ARG A 386 -5.34 -33.26 -0.92
CA ARG A 386 -6.47 -34.19 -1.00
C ARG A 386 -6.42 -35.03 -2.30
N GLU A 387 -6.16 -34.40 -3.42
CA GLU A 387 -6.02 -35.09 -4.72
C GLU A 387 -4.86 -36.10 -4.66
N ARG A 388 -3.73 -35.74 -4.02
CA ARG A 388 -2.61 -36.66 -3.79
C ARG A 388 -2.98 -37.80 -2.84
N GLN A 389 -3.68 -37.51 -1.74
CA GLN A 389 -4.11 -38.53 -0.79
C GLN A 389 -5.13 -39.51 -1.42
N GLN A 390 -6.07 -38.99 -2.21
CA GLN A 390 -7.03 -39.83 -2.95
C GLN A 390 -6.34 -40.70 -4.01
N ALA A 391 -5.38 -40.11 -4.73
CA ALA A 391 -4.57 -40.85 -5.70
C ALA A 391 -3.75 -41.97 -5.03
N ASN A 392 -3.14 -41.68 -3.85
CA ASN A 392 -2.39 -42.66 -3.09
C ASN A 392 -3.30 -43.74 -2.50
N ALA A 393 -4.46 -43.35 -1.93
CA ALA A 393 -5.44 -44.31 -1.40
C ALA A 393 -6.03 -45.21 -2.49
N ALA A 394 -6.31 -44.64 -3.67
CA ALA A 394 -6.74 -45.42 -4.85
C ALA A 394 -5.62 -46.34 -5.34
N ALA A 395 -4.35 -45.88 -5.31
CA ALA A 395 -3.21 -46.71 -5.66
C ALA A 395 -3.00 -47.87 -4.65
N ASP A 396 -3.17 -47.59 -3.35
CA ASP A 396 -3.05 -48.62 -2.31
C ASP A 396 -4.22 -49.63 -2.35
N LEU A 397 -5.45 -49.17 -2.63
CA LEU A 397 -6.59 -50.05 -2.85
C LEU A 397 -6.43 -50.92 -4.10
N ALA A 398 -5.91 -50.31 -5.18
CA ALA A 398 -5.57 -51.02 -6.39
C ALA A 398 -4.45 -52.06 -6.16
N ARG A 399 -3.44 -51.70 -5.34
CA ARG A 399 -2.40 -52.65 -4.91
C ARG A 399 -2.97 -53.85 -4.11
N GLN A 400 -3.84 -53.56 -3.13
CA GLN A 400 -4.49 -54.62 -2.34
C GLN A 400 -5.38 -55.54 -3.20
N HIS A 401 -6.06 -54.96 -4.20
CA HIS A 401 -6.86 -55.73 -5.14
C HIS A 401 -5.99 -56.53 -6.12
N SER A 402 -4.85 -55.95 -6.55
CA SER A 402 -3.86 -56.63 -7.37
C SER A 402 -3.25 -57.84 -6.65
N LEU A 403 -2.83 -57.62 -5.38
CA LEU A 403 -2.28 -58.72 -4.56
C LEU A 403 -3.28 -59.85 -4.32
N LYS A 404 -4.58 -59.55 -4.11
CA LYS A 404 -5.62 -60.56 -4.01
C LYS A 404 -5.87 -61.32 -5.31
N LEU A 405 -5.84 -60.59 -6.44
CA LEU A 405 -5.94 -61.19 -7.77
C LEU A 405 -4.70 -62.01 -8.12
N GLU A 406 -3.50 -61.56 -7.70
CA GLU A 406 -2.27 -62.36 -7.88
C GLU A 406 -2.31 -63.64 -7.06
N GLU A 407 -2.90 -63.64 -5.84
CA GLU A 407 -3.07 -64.83 -4.99
C GLU A 407 -4.05 -65.82 -5.60
N GLU A 408 -5.15 -65.35 -6.24
CA GLU A 408 -6.12 -66.18 -6.96
C GLU A 408 -5.64 -66.62 -8.35
N VAL A 409 -4.90 -65.79 -9.03
CA VAL A 409 -4.38 -66.06 -10.40
C VAL A 409 -3.04 -66.80 -10.33
N GLY A 410 -2.25 -66.62 -9.21
CA GLY A 410 -0.94 -67.26 -9.01
C GLY A 410 -0.99 -68.79 -9.05
N GLN A 411 -2.14 -69.40 -8.88
CA GLN A 411 -2.34 -70.83 -9.03
C GLN A 411 -2.62 -71.29 -10.47
N ARG A 412 -2.91 -70.37 -11.42
CA ARG A 412 -3.25 -70.73 -12.80
C ARG A 412 -2.30 -70.27 -13.88
N THR A 413 -1.36 -69.36 -13.58
CA THR A 413 -0.64 -68.73 -14.71
C THR A 413 0.82 -68.39 -14.42
N ALA A 414 1.67 -69.34 -14.12
CA ALA A 414 3.12 -69.18 -14.06
C ALA A 414 3.75 -68.67 -15.40
N ASP A 415 3.05 -68.86 -16.48
CA ASP A 415 3.56 -68.44 -17.82
C ASP A 415 3.04 -67.06 -18.25
N LEU A 416 1.90 -66.56 -17.75
CA LEU A 416 1.42 -65.20 -18.04
C LEU A 416 2.11 -64.12 -17.19
N SER A 417 2.64 -64.48 -16.04
CA SER A 417 3.30 -63.59 -15.09
C SER A 417 4.49 -62.82 -15.71
N ARG A 418 5.28 -63.49 -16.57
CA ARG A 418 6.44 -62.84 -17.23
C ARG A 418 6.05 -61.84 -18.29
N GLU A 419 4.98 -62.06 -19.03
CA GLU A 419 4.48 -61.14 -20.05
C GLU A 419 3.79 -59.91 -19.39
N ILE A 420 3.05 -60.14 -18.29
CA ILE A 420 2.36 -59.09 -17.50
C ILE A 420 3.39 -58.17 -16.83
N THR A 421 4.42 -58.70 -16.16
CA THR A 421 5.47 -57.90 -15.53
C THR A 421 6.21 -56.99 -16.51
N ARG A 422 6.40 -57.49 -17.74
CA ARG A 422 7.04 -56.71 -18.80
C ARG A 422 6.17 -55.54 -19.26
N ARG A 423 4.83 -55.74 -19.34
CA ARG A 423 3.87 -54.71 -19.75
C ARG A 423 3.68 -53.65 -18.63
N GLU A 424 3.66 -54.05 -17.35
CA GLU A 424 3.56 -53.12 -16.24
C GLU A 424 4.74 -52.15 -16.15
N GLY A 425 5.96 -52.62 -16.42
CA GLY A 425 7.14 -51.76 -16.48
C GLY A 425 7.06 -50.68 -17.58
N VAL A 426 6.57 -51.09 -18.76
CA VAL A 426 6.41 -50.15 -19.89
C VAL A 426 5.27 -49.15 -19.65
N GLU A 427 4.21 -49.57 -18.93
CA GLU A 427 3.09 -48.68 -18.58
C GLU A 427 3.45 -47.66 -17.53
N GLU A 428 4.29 -48.02 -16.53
CA GLU A 428 4.78 -47.10 -15.49
C GLU A 428 5.74 -46.07 -16.09
N ASP A 429 6.64 -46.52 -17.00
CA ASP A 429 7.55 -45.62 -17.73
C ASP A 429 6.76 -44.62 -18.61
N LEU A 430 5.67 -45.09 -19.23
CA LEU A 430 4.79 -44.23 -20.03
C LEU A 430 4.02 -43.23 -19.16
N ARG A 431 3.52 -43.67 -17.95
CA ARG A 431 2.82 -42.78 -17.02
C ARG A 431 3.75 -41.68 -16.47
N GLN A 432 4.99 -42.04 -16.13
CA GLN A 432 5.97 -41.07 -15.69
C GLN A 432 6.33 -40.07 -16.78
N ALA A 433 6.48 -40.53 -18.02
CA ALA A 433 6.71 -39.65 -19.17
C ALA A 433 5.51 -38.70 -19.41
N LEU A 434 4.27 -39.22 -19.38
CA LEU A 434 3.04 -38.40 -19.52
C LEU A 434 2.81 -37.42 -18.37
N ALA A 435 3.14 -37.80 -17.14
CA ALA A 435 3.04 -36.88 -16.00
C ALA A 435 4.02 -35.73 -16.12
N THR A 436 5.25 -36.02 -16.59
CA THR A 436 6.27 -35.00 -16.86
C THR A 436 5.86 -34.07 -18.01
N GLU A 437 5.32 -34.64 -19.10
CA GLU A 437 4.86 -33.87 -20.25
C GLU A 437 3.67 -32.94 -19.89
N ARG A 438 2.70 -33.43 -19.12
CA ARG A 438 1.56 -32.59 -18.67
C ARG A 438 1.99 -31.40 -17.82
N LYS A 439 3.01 -31.59 -16.97
CA LYS A 439 3.56 -30.50 -16.16
C LYS A 439 4.22 -29.43 -17.02
N VAL A 440 5.01 -29.84 -17.99
CA VAL A 440 5.68 -28.92 -18.94
C VAL A 440 4.64 -28.15 -19.78
N LEU A 441 3.58 -28.83 -20.24
CA LEU A 441 2.51 -28.21 -21.03
C LEU A 441 1.70 -27.21 -20.19
N ALA A 442 1.46 -27.50 -18.91
CA ALA A 442 0.78 -26.55 -18.01
C ALA A 442 1.61 -25.28 -17.79
N GLU A 443 2.91 -25.43 -17.48
CA GLU A 443 3.83 -24.29 -17.32
C GLU A 443 3.95 -23.47 -18.61
N GLN A 444 3.98 -24.13 -19.77
CA GLN A 444 4.02 -23.47 -21.08
C GLN A 444 2.71 -22.70 -21.37
N ARG A 445 1.57 -23.26 -20.97
CA ARG A 445 0.24 -22.65 -21.19
C ARG A 445 0.06 -21.39 -20.33
N ASP A 446 0.47 -21.46 -19.06
CA ASP A 446 0.44 -20.32 -18.14
C ASP A 446 1.39 -19.21 -18.62
N PHE A 447 2.56 -19.59 -19.13
CA PHE A 447 3.51 -18.68 -19.77
C PHE A 447 2.89 -17.94 -20.97
N VAL A 448 2.29 -18.68 -21.92
CA VAL A 448 1.66 -18.09 -23.12
C VAL A 448 0.49 -17.16 -22.73
N ALA A 449 -0.32 -17.56 -21.76
CA ALA A 449 -1.45 -16.75 -21.29
C ALA A 449 -0.99 -15.42 -20.71
N MET A 450 0.06 -15.45 -19.88
CA MET A 450 0.63 -14.26 -19.27
C MET A 450 1.29 -13.33 -20.31
N VAL A 451 2.13 -13.89 -21.22
CA VAL A 451 2.74 -13.14 -22.32
C VAL A 451 1.67 -12.45 -23.17
N SER A 452 0.60 -13.19 -23.47
CA SER A 452 -0.53 -12.63 -24.23
C SER A 452 -1.21 -11.48 -23.52
N HIS A 453 -1.36 -11.54 -22.20
CA HIS A 453 -1.94 -10.45 -21.39
C HIS A 453 -1.05 -9.22 -21.39
N GLU A 454 0.26 -9.41 -21.16
CA GLU A 454 1.23 -8.31 -21.13
C GLU A 454 1.42 -7.62 -22.48
N PHE A 455 1.24 -8.36 -23.59
CA PHE A 455 1.24 -7.77 -24.94
C PHE A 455 -0.07 -7.06 -25.28
N ARG A 456 -1.21 -7.55 -24.82
CA ARG A 456 -2.52 -6.99 -25.15
C ARG A 456 -2.68 -5.55 -24.66
N THR A 457 -2.18 -5.26 -23.47
CA THR A 457 -2.30 -3.93 -22.86
C THR A 457 -1.63 -2.83 -23.68
N PRO A 458 -0.33 -2.90 -24.03
CA PRO A 458 0.29 -1.87 -24.86
C PRO A 458 -0.29 -1.83 -26.27
N LEU A 459 -0.65 -2.96 -26.85
CA LEU A 459 -1.31 -3.02 -28.17
C LEU A 459 -2.68 -2.33 -28.18
N ALA A 460 -3.46 -2.47 -27.10
CA ALA A 460 -4.74 -1.76 -26.96
C ALA A 460 -4.53 -0.24 -26.85
N ILE A 461 -3.51 0.21 -26.13
CA ILE A 461 -3.15 1.64 -26.03
C ILE A 461 -2.76 2.20 -27.40
N ILE A 462 -1.92 1.48 -28.15
CA ILE A 462 -1.52 1.86 -29.49
C ILE A 462 -2.75 1.93 -30.41
N GLY A 463 -3.58 0.89 -30.43
CA GLY A 463 -4.77 0.83 -31.28
C GLY A 463 -5.77 1.93 -30.97
N THR A 464 -6.07 2.17 -29.69
CA THR A 464 -7.02 3.21 -29.27
C THR A 464 -6.48 4.61 -29.61
N SER A 465 -5.19 4.85 -29.33
CA SER A 465 -4.57 6.15 -29.62
C SER A 465 -4.47 6.42 -31.12
N ALA A 466 -4.16 5.42 -31.91
CA ALA A 466 -4.13 5.50 -33.39
C ALA A 466 -5.54 5.75 -33.97
N GLN A 467 -6.57 5.01 -33.50
CA GLN A 467 -7.96 5.22 -33.89
C GLN A 467 -8.46 6.62 -33.54
N GLN A 468 -8.04 7.15 -32.37
CA GLN A 468 -8.40 8.50 -31.98
C GLN A 468 -7.68 9.56 -32.80
N LEU A 469 -6.44 9.32 -33.27
CA LEU A 469 -5.73 10.18 -34.21
C LEU A 469 -6.45 10.20 -35.56
N GLU A 470 -6.82 9.01 -36.08
CA GLU A 470 -7.51 8.85 -37.36
C GLU A 470 -8.88 9.54 -37.38
N ARG A 471 -9.66 9.41 -36.29
CA ARG A 471 -11.00 10.01 -36.18
C ARG A 471 -11.02 11.52 -35.97
N HIS A 472 -9.94 12.09 -35.46
CA HIS A 472 -9.87 13.50 -35.08
C HIS A 472 -8.60 14.16 -35.62
N LEU A 473 -8.45 14.17 -36.93
CA LEU A 473 -7.31 14.80 -37.66
C LEU A 473 -7.25 16.32 -37.43
N ASP A 474 -8.38 16.94 -37.16
CA ASP A 474 -8.50 18.38 -36.89
C ASP A 474 -8.38 18.76 -35.40
N ALA A 475 -7.97 17.83 -34.54
CA ALA A 475 -7.81 18.09 -33.12
C ALA A 475 -6.63 19.05 -32.84
N PRO A 476 -6.67 19.84 -31.75
CA PRO A 476 -5.55 20.70 -31.38
C PRO A 476 -4.24 19.92 -31.32
N ALA A 477 -3.16 20.55 -31.78
CA ALA A 477 -1.83 19.93 -31.91
C ALA A 477 -1.38 19.22 -30.61
N GLU A 478 -1.67 19.80 -29.46
CA GLU A 478 -1.35 19.24 -28.13
C GLU A 478 -2.00 17.87 -27.88
N LYS A 479 -3.27 17.69 -28.29
CA LYS A 479 -3.99 16.41 -28.15
C LYS A 479 -3.46 15.34 -29.08
N SER A 480 -3.11 15.72 -30.30
CA SER A 480 -2.50 14.84 -31.28
C SER A 480 -1.10 14.42 -30.85
N GLN A 481 -0.33 15.36 -30.31
CA GLN A 481 1.01 15.12 -29.75
C GLN A 481 0.96 14.16 -28.55
N ALA A 482 0.02 14.36 -27.62
CA ALA A 482 -0.18 13.44 -26.48
C ALA A 482 -0.51 12.02 -26.93
N ARG A 483 -1.33 11.84 -27.99
CA ARG A 483 -1.65 10.53 -28.56
C ARG A 483 -0.44 9.88 -29.22
N CYS A 484 0.37 10.65 -29.95
CA CYS A 484 1.64 10.18 -30.52
C CYS A 484 2.61 9.73 -29.42
N VAL A 485 2.70 10.48 -28.32
CA VAL A 485 3.49 10.09 -27.15
C VAL A 485 3.00 8.76 -26.57
N ASN A 486 1.69 8.60 -26.39
CA ASN A 486 1.11 7.34 -25.87
C ASN A 486 1.43 6.15 -26.79
N ILE A 487 1.35 6.33 -28.10
CA ILE A 487 1.70 5.27 -29.08
C ILE A 487 3.18 4.92 -28.95
N ARG A 488 4.05 5.94 -28.93
CA ARG A 488 5.50 5.75 -28.80
C ARG A 488 5.86 5.02 -27.51
N ASP A 489 5.32 5.47 -26.39
CA ASP A 489 5.60 4.89 -25.07
C ASP A 489 5.08 3.44 -24.95
N ALA A 490 3.90 3.15 -25.52
CA ALA A 490 3.35 1.79 -25.57
C ALA A 490 4.16 0.89 -26.51
N SER A 491 4.64 1.42 -27.64
CA SER A 491 5.52 0.69 -28.57
C SER A 491 6.88 0.39 -27.92
N GLN A 492 7.48 1.35 -27.22
CA GLN A 492 8.73 1.14 -26.49
C GLN A 492 8.58 0.10 -25.38
N ARG A 493 7.44 0.10 -24.68
CA ARG A 493 7.13 -0.94 -23.68
C ARG A 493 7.01 -2.32 -24.32
N LEU A 494 6.38 -2.41 -25.48
CA LEU A 494 6.22 -3.68 -26.19
C LEU A 494 7.57 -4.23 -26.66
N LEU A 495 8.44 -3.37 -27.18
CA LEU A 495 9.81 -3.72 -27.54
C LEU A 495 10.61 -4.19 -26.32
N ALA A 496 10.51 -3.49 -25.20
CA ALA A 496 11.18 -3.89 -23.97
C ALA A 496 10.71 -5.27 -23.46
N LEU A 497 9.41 -5.59 -23.56
CA LEU A 497 8.89 -6.91 -23.22
C LEU A 497 9.42 -8.00 -24.18
N VAL A 498 9.47 -7.74 -25.48
CA VAL A 498 10.05 -8.66 -26.46
C VAL A 498 11.51 -8.94 -26.15
N ASP A 499 12.30 -7.89 -25.88
CA ASP A 499 13.71 -8.01 -25.50
C ASP A 499 13.89 -8.81 -24.20
N GLU A 500 13.01 -8.60 -23.23
CA GLU A 500 13.01 -9.32 -21.95
C GLU A 500 12.78 -10.82 -22.15
N TYR A 501 11.82 -11.21 -23.00
CA TYR A 501 11.55 -12.61 -23.32
C TYR A 501 12.64 -13.26 -24.19
N LEU A 502 13.14 -12.55 -25.19
CA LEU A 502 14.25 -13.03 -26.01
C LEU A 502 15.55 -13.20 -25.20
N THR A 503 15.76 -12.33 -24.22
CA THR A 503 16.90 -12.41 -23.31
C THR A 503 16.77 -13.63 -22.40
N GLU A 504 15.57 -13.92 -21.87
CA GLU A 504 15.33 -15.13 -21.07
C GLU A 504 15.64 -16.39 -21.86
N ASP A 505 15.19 -16.45 -23.11
CA ASP A 505 15.41 -17.61 -23.99
C ASP A 505 16.91 -17.82 -24.28
N ARG A 506 17.64 -16.73 -24.56
CA ARG A 506 19.11 -16.75 -24.73
C ARG A 506 19.86 -17.20 -23.48
N ILE A 507 19.38 -16.80 -22.30
CA ILE A 507 20.01 -17.20 -21.01
C ILE A 507 19.76 -18.68 -20.72
N ARG A 508 18.61 -19.23 -21.13
CA ARG A 508 18.28 -20.65 -20.96
C ARG A 508 19.07 -21.60 -21.86
N GLU A 509 19.63 -21.11 -22.95
CA GLU A 509 20.45 -21.93 -23.84
C GLU A 509 21.82 -22.24 -23.21
N PRO A 510 22.11 -23.51 -22.83
CA PRO A 510 23.34 -23.86 -22.12
C PRO A 510 24.61 -23.68 -22.96
N ARG A 511 24.47 -23.54 -24.29
CA ARG A 511 25.57 -23.47 -25.25
C ARG A 511 25.83 -22.08 -25.84
N ALA A 512 25.07 -21.04 -25.42
CA ALA A 512 25.34 -19.69 -25.90
C ALA A 512 26.68 -19.20 -25.34
N GLU A 513 27.64 -18.96 -26.22
CA GLU A 513 28.95 -18.39 -25.86
C GLU A 513 28.78 -16.96 -25.35
N LEU A 514 29.46 -16.63 -24.22
CA LEU A 514 29.53 -15.27 -23.70
C LEU A 514 30.52 -14.47 -24.54
N HIS A 515 30.11 -13.31 -25.01
CA HIS A 515 31.01 -12.36 -25.67
C HIS A 515 31.79 -11.60 -24.59
N ASP A 516 33.04 -12.03 -24.36
CA ASP A 516 33.90 -11.45 -23.33
C ASP A 516 34.65 -10.24 -23.86
N GLU A 517 34.07 -9.05 -23.73
CA GLU A 517 34.59 -7.78 -24.24
C GLU A 517 34.98 -6.84 -23.08
N VAL A 518 35.76 -5.80 -23.39
CA VAL A 518 36.12 -4.76 -22.42
C VAL A 518 35.01 -3.73 -22.40
N CYS A 519 34.21 -3.74 -21.35
CA CYS A 519 33.12 -2.81 -21.15
C CYS A 519 33.60 -1.52 -20.46
N ASP A 520 33.41 -0.39 -21.05
CA ASP A 520 33.62 0.94 -20.45
C ASP A 520 32.38 1.31 -19.62
N LEU A 521 32.47 1.15 -18.30
CA LEU A 521 31.33 1.41 -17.41
C LEU A 521 30.91 2.87 -17.37
N PRO A 522 31.80 3.87 -17.29
CA PRO A 522 31.43 5.28 -17.41
C PRO A 522 30.62 5.59 -18.66
N ALA A 523 31.10 5.14 -19.83
CA ALA A 523 30.41 5.38 -21.10
C ALA A 523 29.05 4.66 -21.12
N MET A 524 28.98 3.39 -20.73
CA MET A 524 27.76 2.62 -20.67
C MET A 524 26.72 3.22 -19.73
N LEU A 525 27.12 3.66 -18.55
CA LEU A 525 26.22 4.27 -17.58
C LEU A 525 25.78 5.66 -18.03
N ALA A 526 26.63 6.42 -18.69
CA ALA A 526 26.25 7.70 -19.29
C ALA A 526 25.20 7.52 -20.40
N ASP A 527 25.37 6.54 -21.28
CA ASP A 527 24.40 6.21 -22.34
C ASP A 527 23.05 5.81 -21.73
N LEU A 528 23.08 4.93 -20.70
CA LEU A 528 21.87 4.48 -20.03
C LEU A 528 21.17 5.63 -19.29
N ALA A 529 21.93 6.54 -18.69
CA ALA A 529 21.40 7.71 -18.02
C ALA A 529 20.77 8.72 -18.98
N GLN A 530 21.31 8.86 -20.21
CA GLN A 530 20.72 9.71 -21.26
C GLN A 530 19.45 9.10 -21.87
N ALA A 531 19.33 7.78 -21.88
CA ALA A 531 18.12 7.07 -22.36
C ALA A 531 16.94 7.18 -21.38
N GLY A 532 17.21 7.48 -20.11
CA GLY A 532 16.20 7.74 -19.07
C GLY A 532 15.65 9.16 -19.09
N ALA A 533 14.90 9.53 -18.06
CA ALA A 533 14.39 10.90 -17.91
C ALA A 533 15.57 11.89 -17.70
N PRO A 534 15.64 12.99 -18.46
CA PRO A 534 16.77 13.91 -18.38
C PRO A 534 17.02 14.43 -16.96
N GLY A 535 18.26 14.28 -16.45
CA GLY A 535 18.69 14.75 -15.14
C GLY A 535 18.23 13.89 -13.95
N ARG A 536 17.52 12.79 -14.17
CA ARG A 536 17.05 11.90 -13.08
C ARG A 536 18.05 10.86 -12.62
N ILE A 537 19.05 10.54 -13.42
CA ILE A 537 20.07 9.55 -13.08
C ILE A 537 21.40 10.25 -12.85
N VAL A 538 21.98 10.05 -11.68
CA VAL A 538 23.30 10.56 -11.32
C VAL A 538 24.24 9.41 -11.15
N CYS A 539 25.31 9.39 -11.96
CA CYS A 539 26.30 8.34 -11.95
C CYS A 539 27.60 8.82 -11.29
N ASP A 540 28.09 8.05 -10.33
CA ASP A 540 29.40 8.24 -9.69
C ASP A 540 30.24 6.99 -9.93
N VAL A 541 31.30 7.12 -10.70
CA VAL A 541 32.15 6.00 -11.10
C VAL A 541 33.57 6.23 -10.62
N ALA A 542 34.07 5.36 -9.78
CA ALA A 542 35.43 5.43 -9.24
C ALA A 542 36.20 4.12 -9.45
N PRO A 543 37.37 4.16 -10.13
CA PRO A 543 38.05 5.29 -10.78
C PRO A 543 37.34 5.74 -12.07
N ALA A 544 37.64 6.96 -12.54
CA ALA A 544 36.97 7.59 -13.68
C ALA A 544 37.04 6.79 -15.01
N GLY A 545 37.94 5.87 -15.16
CA GLY A 545 38.07 4.96 -16.32
C GLY A 545 37.76 3.51 -15.97
N LEU A 546 36.81 3.26 -15.07
CA LEU A 546 36.49 1.91 -14.62
C LEU A 546 35.95 1.04 -15.77
N SER A 547 36.70 0.02 -16.15
CA SER A 547 36.33 -0.98 -17.15
C SER A 547 36.32 -2.37 -16.54
N LEU A 548 35.57 -3.30 -17.09
CA LEU A 548 35.62 -4.71 -16.75
C LEU A 548 35.44 -5.57 -17.99
N ARG A 549 35.98 -6.79 -17.99
CA ARG A 549 35.71 -7.78 -19.04
C ARG A 549 34.42 -8.52 -18.75
N SER A 550 33.45 -8.40 -19.66
CA SER A 550 32.13 -9.00 -19.52
C SER A 550 31.44 -9.07 -20.88
N ASP A 551 30.28 -9.69 -20.93
CA ASP A 551 29.37 -9.57 -22.07
C ASP A 551 28.63 -8.22 -21.97
N GLU A 552 29.00 -7.27 -22.85
CA GLU A 552 28.46 -5.91 -22.84
C GLU A 552 26.94 -5.92 -23.03
N GLY A 553 26.42 -6.77 -23.90
CA GLY A 553 24.99 -6.85 -24.17
C GLY A 553 24.19 -7.29 -22.94
N LEU A 554 24.62 -8.36 -22.28
CA LEU A 554 23.99 -8.85 -21.07
C LEU A 554 24.14 -7.86 -19.90
N LEU A 555 25.31 -7.26 -19.73
CA LEU A 555 25.55 -6.26 -18.69
C LEU A 555 24.67 -5.03 -18.89
N ARG A 556 24.54 -4.54 -20.12
CA ARG A 556 23.67 -3.42 -20.49
C ARG A 556 22.22 -3.73 -20.18
N ILE A 557 21.75 -4.94 -20.44
CA ILE A 557 20.38 -5.39 -20.10
C ILE A 557 20.17 -5.42 -18.60
N ALA A 558 21.13 -5.94 -17.83
CA ALA A 558 21.02 -5.99 -16.37
C ALA A 558 20.96 -4.59 -15.76
N LEU A 559 21.84 -3.69 -16.19
CA LEU A 559 21.88 -2.31 -15.70
C LEU A 559 20.61 -1.55 -16.11
N ARG A 560 20.12 -1.70 -17.35
CA ARG A 560 18.87 -1.11 -17.81
C ARG A 560 17.68 -1.56 -16.96
N ASN A 561 17.63 -2.84 -16.60
CA ASN A 561 16.55 -3.36 -15.73
C ASN A 561 16.63 -2.80 -14.31
N LEU A 562 17.82 -2.67 -13.73
CA LEU A 562 18.01 -2.05 -12.41
C LEU A 562 17.63 -0.56 -12.43
N LEU A 563 18.08 0.17 -13.45
CA LEU A 563 17.78 1.60 -13.60
C LEU A 563 16.28 1.83 -13.83
N ALA A 564 15.66 1.09 -14.74
CA ALA A 564 14.22 1.17 -14.99
C ALA A 564 13.38 0.83 -13.74
N ASN A 565 13.87 -0.13 -12.93
CA ASN A 565 13.24 -0.44 -11.65
C ASN A 565 13.38 0.74 -10.68
N ALA A 566 14.56 1.31 -10.55
CA ALA A 566 14.83 2.44 -9.67
C ALA A 566 14.02 3.68 -10.08
N GLU A 567 14.01 4.06 -11.37
CA GLU A 567 13.22 5.19 -11.89
C GLU A 567 11.70 5.01 -11.68
N ARG A 568 11.20 3.78 -11.87
CA ARG A 568 9.79 3.46 -11.69
C ARG A 568 9.34 3.63 -10.24
N HIS A 569 10.23 3.40 -9.27
CA HIS A 569 9.92 3.41 -7.85
C HIS A 569 10.37 4.70 -7.14
N ALA A 570 11.26 5.49 -7.74
CA ALA A 570 11.62 6.81 -7.25
C ALA A 570 10.46 7.80 -7.37
N PRO A 571 10.30 8.76 -6.45
CA PRO A 571 9.46 9.94 -6.61
C PRO A 571 9.83 10.73 -7.88
N LEU A 572 8.86 11.48 -8.42
CA LEU A 572 9.07 12.23 -9.69
C LEU A 572 10.16 13.30 -9.57
N ASP A 573 10.32 13.86 -8.37
CA ASP A 573 11.25 14.99 -8.11
C ASP A 573 12.60 14.51 -7.53
N ASP A 574 12.85 13.19 -7.49
CA ASP A 574 14.05 12.64 -6.91
C ASP A 574 14.95 11.95 -7.95
N VAL A 575 16.23 11.79 -7.59
CA VAL A 575 17.26 11.24 -8.46
C VAL A 575 17.60 9.80 -8.13
N VAL A 576 17.80 8.98 -9.14
CA VAL A 576 18.39 7.66 -9.04
C VAL A 576 19.90 7.82 -9.00
N ARG A 577 20.53 7.28 -7.99
CA ARG A 577 22.00 7.32 -7.85
C ARG A 577 22.60 5.99 -8.24
N VAL A 578 23.58 6.04 -9.11
CA VAL A 578 24.39 4.87 -9.49
C VAL A 578 25.81 5.08 -9.02
N VAL A 579 26.31 4.16 -8.20
CA VAL A 579 27.69 4.20 -7.75
C VAL A 579 28.40 2.94 -8.24
N ALA A 580 29.37 3.11 -9.11
CA ALA A 580 30.20 2.00 -9.58
C ALA A 580 31.63 2.13 -9.05
N ARG A 581 32.12 1.06 -8.44
CA ARG A 581 33.46 1.05 -7.84
C ARG A 581 34.11 -0.32 -7.91
N ARG A 582 35.42 -0.32 -7.97
CA ARG A 582 36.21 -1.55 -7.87
C ARG A 582 36.55 -1.84 -6.42
N VAL A 583 36.35 -3.07 -5.98
CA VAL A 583 36.70 -3.54 -4.63
C VAL A 583 37.44 -4.89 -4.77
N GLY A 584 38.73 -4.86 -4.66
CA GLY A 584 39.56 -6.04 -4.92
C GLY A 584 39.40 -6.55 -6.36
N HIS A 585 39.02 -7.83 -6.49
CA HIS A 585 38.74 -8.47 -7.79
C HIS A 585 37.29 -8.41 -8.24
N ALA A 586 36.51 -7.50 -7.66
CA ALA A 586 35.11 -7.33 -8.03
C ALA A 586 34.77 -5.87 -8.38
N VAL A 587 33.88 -5.70 -9.31
CA VAL A 587 33.22 -4.42 -9.58
C VAL A 587 31.85 -4.46 -8.93
N LEU A 588 31.59 -3.48 -8.07
CA LEU A 588 30.30 -3.28 -7.43
C LEU A 588 29.58 -2.11 -8.10
N ILE A 589 28.35 -2.36 -8.50
CA ILE A 589 27.49 -1.34 -9.07
C ILE A 589 26.24 -1.25 -8.20
N ASP A 590 26.11 -0.16 -7.46
CA ASP A 590 25.00 0.12 -6.57
C ASP A 590 24.02 1.04 -7.29
N VAL A 591 22.79 0.62 -7.41
CA VAL A 591 21.70 1.43 -7.96
C VAL A 591 20.73 1.74 -6.82
N SER A 592 20.62 3.02 -6.49
CA SER A 592 19.88 3.50 -5.33
C SER A 592 18.77 4.47 -5.74
N ASN A 593 17.61 4.33 -5.13
CA ASN A 593 16.50 5.26 -5.30
C ASN A 593 15.76 5.47 -3.99
N SER A 594 15.21 6.67 -3.78
CA SER A 594 14.25 6.91 -2.71
C SER A 594 12.92 6.30 -3.13
N GLY A 595 12.44 5.36 -2.36
CA GLY A 595 11.21 4.66 -2.65
C GLY A 595 10.57 4.10 -1.38
N PRO A 596 9.36 3.58 -1.49
CA PRO A 596 8.72 2.92 -0.36
C PRO A 596 9.57 1.73 0.10
N ALA A 597 9.62 1.53 1.42
CA ALA A 597 10.36 0.43 2.01
C ALA A 597 9.85 -0.92 1.47
N ILE A 598 10.81 -1.81 1.21
CA ILE A 598 10.52 -3.19 0.81
C ILE A 598 10.39 -4.03 2.07
N ALA A 599 9.23 -4.63 2.27
CA ALA A 599 8.95 -5.45 3.44
C ALA A 599 9.90 -6.66 3.52
N ARG A 600 10.26 -7.09 4.73
CA ARG A 600 11.25 -8.16 4.94
C ARG A 600 10.87 -9.49 4.29
N ASP A 601 9.60 -9.82 4.30
CA ASP A 601 9.02 -11.02 3.68
C ASP A 601 9.02 -11.00 2.15
N GLU A 602 9.17 -9.81 1.55
CA GLU A 602 9.31 -9.64 0.12
C GLU A 602 10.75 -9.77 -0.38
N GLN A 603 11.74 -9.43 0.47
CA GLN A 603 13.14 -9.29 0.07
C GLN A 603 13.72 -10.57 -0.53
N ASP A 604 13.42 -11.73 0.05
CA ASP A 604 13.88 -13.04 -0.44
C ASP A 604 13.20 -13.48 -1.74
N ARG A 605 12.12 -12.82 -2.13
CA ARG A 605 11.31 -13.15 -3.30
C ARG A 605 11.50 -12.21 -4.47
N LEU A 606 12.19 -11.09 -4.29
CA LEU A 606 12.36 -10.05 -5.30
C LEU A 606 12.96 -10.56 -6.62
N PHE A 607 13.82 -11.57 -6.53
CA PHE A 607 14.50 -12.18 -7.67
C PHE A 607 13.80 -13.43 -8.21
N GLN A 608 12.62 -13.78 -7.68
CA GLN A 608 11.84 -14.90 -8.19
C GLN A 608 11.14 -14.52 -9.49
N LYS A 609 11.04 -15.49 -10.39
CA LYS A 609 10.37 -15.34 -11.67
C LYS A 609 8.88 -14.97 -11.47
N TYR A 610 8.43 -13.91 -12.14
CA TYR A 610 7.06 -13.37 -12.08
C TYR A 610 6.66 -12.79 -10.72
N TYR A 611 7.60 -12.66 -9.79
CA TYR A 611 7.30 -12.06 -8.52
C TYR A 611 7.16 -10.55 -8.65
N ARG A 612 6.11 -10.01 -8.02
CA ARG A 612 5.83 -8.56 -7.96
C ARG A 612 5.45 -8.20 -6.53
N GLY A 613 6.28 -7.39 -5.90
CA GLY A 613 6.02 -6.85 -4.58
C GLY A 613 4.76 -5.96 -4.57
N GLN A 614 4.23 -5.70 -3.40
CA GLN A 614 2.98 -4.98 -3.19
C GLN A 614 3.00 -3.58 -3.78
N ASN A 615 4.10 -2.86 -3.58
CA ASN A 615 4.30 -1.52 -4.13
C ASN A 615 4.42 -1.49 -5.66
N ALA A 616 4.69 -2.64 -6.29
CA ALA A 616 4.85 -2.79 -7.73
C ALA A 616 3.58 -3.27 -8.44
N ARG A 617 2.55 -3.77 -7.73
CA ARG A 617 1.36 -4.36 -8.35
C ARG A 617 0.51 -3.37 -9.13
N LEU A 618 0.50 -2.12 -8.73
CA LEU A 618 -0.22 -1.05 -9.42
C LEU A 618 0.58 -0.41 -10.57
N LYS A 619 1.87 -0.77 -10.73
CA LYS A 619 2.74 -0.26 -11.78
C LYS A 619 2.89 -1.32 -12.87
N PRO A 620 2.95 -1.00 -14.15
CA PRO A 620 3.06 -1.98 -15.22
C PRO A 620 4.38 -2.77 -15.18
N GLY A 621 4.37 -4.08 -15.49
CA GLY A 621 5.57 -4.91 -15.62
C GLY A 621 5.31 -6.40 -15.34
N ALA A 622 6.00 -7.28 -16.06
CA ALA A 622 5.84 -8.74 -16.02
C ALA A 622 6.46 -9.43 -14.79
N GLY A 623 7.22 -8.71 -13.94
CA GLY A 623 7.94 -9.29 -12.80
C GLY A 623 9.15 -10.14 -13.22
N LEU A 624 9.68 -9.90 -14.41
CA LEU A 624 10.85 -10.59 -14.95
C LEU A 624 12.16 -9.82 -14.79
N GLY A 625 12.10 -8.48 -14.66
CA GLY A 625 13.30 -7.64 -14.71
C GLY A 625 14.35 -8.00 -13.65
N LEU A 626 14.00 -8.08 -12.36
CA LEU A 626 14.94 -8.46 -11.30
C LEU A 626 15.36 -9.95 -11.38
N TYR A 627 14.46 -10.82 -11.81
CA TYR A 627 14.80 -12.21 -12.09
C TYR A 627 15.85 -12.30 -13.21
N LEU A 628 15.66 -11.58 -14.33
CA LEU A 628 16.64 -11.51 -15.42
C LEU A 628 17.99 -10.97 -14.95
N VAL A 629 17.99 -9.91 -14.11
CA VAL A 629 19.22 -9.39 -13.52
C VAL A 629 19.95 -10.46 -12.71
N SER A 630 19.20 -11.24 -11.92
CA SER A 630 19.78 -12.36 -11.15
C SER A 630 20.38 -13.44 -12.05
N GLN A 631 19.66 -13.84 -13.11
CA GLN A 631 20.14 -14.85 -14.07
C GLN A 631 21.36 -14.34 -14.87
N ILE A 632 21.33 -13.07 -15.30
CA ILE A 632 22.44 -12.44 -16.00
C ILE A 632 23.66 -12.34 -15.07
N ALA A 633 23.47 -11.86 -13.84
CA ALA A 633 24.53 -11.76 -12.86
C ALA A 633 25.21 -13.11 -12.62
N ALA A 634 24.42 -14.16 -12.40
CA ALA A 634 24.93 -15.52 -12.22
C ALA A 634 25.71 -16.02 -13.46
N ARG A 635 25.20 -15.74 -14.66
CA ARG A 635 25.84 -16.13 -15.92
C ARG A 635 27.16 -15.38 -16.15
N LEU A 636 27.23 -14.12 -15.74
CA LEU A 636 28.45 -13.31 -15.78
C LEU A 636 29.43 -13.63 -14.63
N GLY A 637 29.10 -14.62 -13.79
CA GLY A 637 29.94 -15.05 -12.66
C GLY A 637 29.90 -14.12 -11.47
N GLY A 638 28.84 -13.35 -11.32
CA GLY A 638 28.57 -12.42 -10.23
C GLY A 638 27.28 -12.74 -9.48
N SER A 639 26.77 -11.74 -8.78
CA SER A 639 25.51 -11.80 -8.03
C SER A 639 24.81 -10.45 -7.97
N VAL A 640 23.52 -10.46 -7.70
CA VAL A 640 22.75 -9.26 -7.39
C VAL A 640 22.09 -9.43 -6.03
N ALA A 641 22.06 -8.37 -5.24
CA ALA A 641 21.45 -8.37 -3.91
C ALA A 641 20.79 -7.02 -3.60
N LEU A 642 19.79 -7.05 -2.76
CA LEU A 642 19.24 -5.87 -2.10
C LEU A 642 20.12 -5.57 -0.87
N ILE A 643 20.74 -4.38 -0.84
CA ILE A 643 21.65 -3.97 0.25
C ILE A 643 20.92 -3.10 1.27
N GLN A 644 20.01 -2.24 0.79
CA GLN A 644 19.19 -1.37 1.60
C GLN A 644 17.73 -1.43 1.11
N ALA A 645 16.81 -1.60 2.02
CA ALA A 645 15.42 -1.92 1.70
C ALA A 645 14.46 -0.72 1.73
N GLY A 646 14.96 0.50 1.87
CA GLY A 646 14.15 1.72 1.94
C GLY A 646 13.78 2.14 3.36
N GLY A 647 12.99 3.19 3.50
CA GLY A 647 12.61 3.80 4.77
C GLY A 647 13.38 5.09 5.02
N THR A 648 14.23 5.14 6.03
CA THR A 648 15.15 6.28 6.27
C THR A 648 16.35 6.30 5.34
N GLU A 649 16.64 5.18 4.70
CA GLU A 649 17.73 4.99 3.73
C GLU A 649 17.13 4.70 2.34
N PRO A 650 17.87 4.96 1.24
CA PRO A 650 17.38 4.64 -0.10
C PRO A 650 17.29 3.12 -0.32
N VAL A 651 16.40 2.66 -1.21
CA VAL A 651 16.43 1.28 -1.70
C VAL A 651 17.65 1.12 -2.59
N THR A 652 18.51 0.17 -2.26
CA THR A 652 19.78 -0.04 -2.98
C THR A 652 19.92 -1.49 -3.42
N PHE A 653 20.00 -1.68 -4.74
CA PHE A 653 20.40 -2.95 -5.35
C PHE A 653 21.86 -2.91 -5.72
N ARG A 654 22.60 -3.94 -5.34
CA ARG A 654 24.00 -4.12 -5.68
C ARG A 654 24.17 -5.23 -6.69
N LEU A 655 24.71 -4.90 -7.85
CA LEU A 655 25.24 -5.86 -8.81
C LEU A 655 26.73 -6.00 -8.57
N GLN A 656 27.17 -7.20 -8.23
CA GLN A 656 28.56 -7.55 -8.02
C GLN A 656 29.03 -8.45 -9.17
N LEU A 657 30.05 -8.06 -9.87
CA LEU A 657 30.67 -8.81 -10.94
C LEU A 657 32.13 -9.08 -10.64
N ARG A 658 32.62 -10.25 -11.00
CA ARG A 658 34.06 -10.55 -10.92
C ARG A 658 34.79 -9.84 -12.05
N ASP A 659 35.84 -9.12 -11.69
CA ASP A 659 36.73 -8.51 -12.69
C ASP A 659 37.72 -9.54 -13.19
N ARG A 660 37.55 -9.98 -14.41
CA ARG A 660 38.45 -10.96 -15.07
C ARG A 660 39.74 -10.33 -15.59
N GLN A 661 39.87 -8.98 -15.49
CA GLN A 661 41.13 -8.30 -15.85
C GLN A 661 42.20 -8.33 -14.73
N ALA A 662 41.82 -8.63 -13.50
CA ALA A 662 42.70 -8.58 -12.32
C ALA A 662 43.36 -9.92 -11.99
N GLY A 663 43.42 -10.88 -12.94
CA GLY A 663 44.08 -12.16 -12.81
C GLY A 663 45.29 -12.29 -13.72
#